data_2cb5148ac8c1d11e7a3ed101a42beff2
#
_entry.id   2cb5148ac8c1d11e7a3ed101a42beff2
#
_cell.length_a   1.000
_cell.length_b   1.000
_cell.length_c   1.000
_cell.angle_alpha   90.00
_cell.angle_beta   90.00
_cell.angle_gamma   90.00
#
_symmetry.space_group_name_H-M   'P 1'
#
loop_
_entity.id
_entity.type
_entity.pdbx_description
1 polymer ?
#
loop_
_entity_poly.entity_id
_entity_poly.type
_entity_poly.pdbx_seq_one_letter_code
_entity_poly.pdbx_strand_id
1 'polypeptide(L)'
;MYKQIVLATALLAGSMNMQAQSDINIGKSKIQLQSKLMTPEALWAMGRIGGAQASPNGKQIVYQVGYYSVKENKGHQVLYIMDSNGKNVRQLTTSAKNETDASWIEGGKRIAYLFEGQVWSMNPDGTERKQLTKSTTDIEGYKFSPDGKHIILIKSLPYHGSIKENPSDLPKATGRLVTDMNYRHWDHYVESIQHPFIADVTENGITDGVDILANEPYECPLAPFGGIEQLAWSKDSQCIAYTCRKKEGVEYAISTDSDIYLYNIGTRETKNLCKPADYKEPAIDPTKTMKTQAVNSEENLKNNPGYDVNPKFSPDGKYIAWLSMARNGYESDRNRLCVYTIETGEKTYITESFDSNVDDFCWNSDSKSIYFLGIWHGCENLYKATLKGNVVQLTDGWHDFGSVQLLNDGKHLLAERHDMAQAPELYIITPDKKEKSSKADQITFENKHLYDQMTFGKIEQRWTKTTDGKDLMYWIVLPSNFDPNKKYPTLLFCEGGPQSPVSQFWSYRWNFQIMAANGYVVIAPNRRGLPGFGSEWNEQISGDWTGQCMNDYLSAIDDAAANLPYVDKDRLGAVGASFGGFSVYYLAGHHDKRFKCFIAHDGAFNLESMYTDTEEAWFSNWEYEDAYWNKDLTENARKTYENSPHKFVDKWDTPILCIHGEKDYRINANQGMGAFNAARMRGIPAELLIFPDENHWVLKPQNGILWQRTFFNWLDRWLK
;
A
#
# COMPACT_ATOMS: atom_id res chain seq x y z
N MET A 1 -49.22 -21.11 48.99
CA MET A 1 -50.35 -20.16 49.02
C MET A 1 -50.12 -19.12 47.94
N TYR A 2 -50.94 -19.19 46.93
CA TYR A 2 -50.91 -18.37 45.69
C TYR A 2 -51.22 -16.92 45.98
N LYS A 3 -50.60 -15.99 45.20
CA LYS A 3 -51.27 -14.84 44.66
C LYS A 3 -50.64 -14.42 43.32
N GLN A 4 -51.40 -14.56 42.25
CA GLN A 4 -51.22 -13.95 40.94
C GLN A 4 -51.32 -12.42 41.04
N ILE A 5 -50.42 -11.73 40.35
CA ILE A 5 -50.64 -10.33 39.99
C ILE A 5 -50.52 -10.25 38.48
N VAL A 6 -51.68 -9.97 37.87
CA VAL A 6 -51.84 -9.57 36.46
C VAL A 6 -51.25 -8.18 36.33
N LEU A 7 -50.27 -7.99 35.44
CA LEU A 7 -49.85 -6.66 35.03
C LEU A 7 -50.32 -6.41 33.60
N ALA A 8 -51.15 -5.43 33.44
CA ALA A 8 -51.66 -4.94 32.19
C ALA A 8 -50.53 -4.27 31.40
N THR A 9 -50.33 -4.72 30.18
CA THR A 9 -49.45 -4.07 29.18
C THR A 9 -50.18 -2.87 28.58
N ALA A 10 -49.78 -1.68 29.00
CA ALA A 10 -50.13 -0.46 28.29
C ALA A 10 -49.11 -0.31 27.11
N LEU A 11 -49.64 -0.44 25.89
CA LEU A 11 -48.96 -0.04 24.66
C LEU A 11 -48.86 1.49 24.66
N LEU A 12 -47.70 2.01 25.04
CA LEU A 12 -47.27 3.36 24.68
C LEU A 12 -46.54 3.26 23.33
N ALA A 13 -47.25 3.59 22.26
CA ALA A 13 -46.67 3.92 20.98
C ALA A 13 -45.90 5.23 21.13
N GLY A 14 -44.64 5.08 21.54
CA GLY A 14 -43.67 6.16 21.40
C GLY A 14 -43.33 6.31 19.93
N SER A 15 -43.86 7.37 19.29
CA SER A 15 -43.38 7.89 18.03
C SER A 15 -41.89 8.22 18.22
N MET A 16 -40.99 7.31 17.84
CA MET A 16 -39.60 7.68 17.57
C MET A 16 -39.64 8.70 16.42
N ASN A 17 -39.51 9.95 16.75
CA ASN A 17 -39.02 10.95 15.80
C ASN A 17 -37.66 10.45 15.32
N MET A 18 -37.62 9.77 14.19
CA MET A 18 -36.44 9.72 13.34
C MET A 18 -36.21 11.16 12.89
N GLN A 19 -35.51 11.92 13.73
CA GLN A 19 -34.84 13.10 13.26
C GLN A 19 -33.89 12.59 12.15
N ALA A 20 -34.20 12.96 10.91
CA ALA A 20 -33.31 12.79 9.79
C ALA A 20 -31.99 13.39 10.25
N GLN A 21 -30.98 12.52 10.47
CA GLN A 21 -29.63 12.93 10.78
C GLN A 21 -29.23 13.77 9.58
N SER A 22 -29.12 15.09 9.75
CA SER A 22 -28.68 15.99 8.68
C SER A 22 -27.33 15.47 8.22
N ASP A 23 -27.22 15.08 6.96
CA ASP A 23 -25.98 14.61 6.37
C ASP A 23 -24.89 15.67 6.62
N ILE A 24 -23.90 15.29 7.43
CA ILE A 24 -22.81 16.21 7.81
C ILE A 24 -21.83 16.21 6.64
N ASN A 25 -21.74 17.34 5.96
CA ASN A 25 -20.76 17.51 4.89
C ASN A 25 -19.36 17.74 5.49
N ILE A 26 -18.50 16.72 5.43
CA ILE A 26 -17.11 16.78 5.84
C ILE A 26 -16.30 17.39 4.69
N GLY A 27 -15.62 18.50 4.91
CA GLY A 27 -14.86 19.22 3.89
C GLY A 27 -13.54 19.77 4.44
N LYS A 28 -12.92 20.64 3.66
CA LYS A 28 -11.63 21.25 3.98
C LYS A 28 -11.60 21.88 5.37
N SER A 29 -10.65 21.46 6.18
CA SER A 29 -10.51 21.94 7.56
C SER A 29 -10.14 23.44 7.61
N LYS A 30 -10.69 24.14 8.60
CA LYS A 30 -10.39 25.54 8.90
C LYS A 30 -9.73 25.70 10.27
N ILE A 31 -9.09 24.63 10.76
CA ILE A 31 -8.45 24.62 12.07
C ILE A 31 -7.41 25.75 12.17
N GLN A 32 -7.40 26.43 13.33
CA GLN A 32 -6.35 27.37 13.70
C GLN A 32 -5.48 26.70 14.77
N LEU A 33 -4.20 26.56 14.49
CA LEU A 33 -3.28 25.86 15.38
C LEU A 33 -2.93 26.76 16.57
N GLN A 34 -2.86 26.16 17.76
CA GLN A 34 -2.46 26.86 19.01
C GLN A 34 -0.95 27.12 19.09
N SER A 35 -0.17 26.37 18.32
CA SER A 35 1.29 26.52 18.25
C SER A 35 1.77 26.26 16.82
N LYS A 36 3.04 26.58 16.55
CA LYS A 36 3.67 26.29 15.25
C LYS A 36 4.13 24.83 15.10
N LEU A 37 3.82 23.98 16.05
CA LEU A 37 4.18 22.56 16.02
C LEU A 37 3.04 21.71 15.44
N MET A 38 3.37 20.74 14.64
CA MET A 38 2.40 19.76 14.15
C MET A 38 1.81 18.95 15.30
N THR A 39 0.49 18.82 15.32
CA THR A 39 -0.26 17.98 16.27
C THR A 39 -0.98 16.86 15.54
N PRO A 40 -1.44 15.81 16.24
CA PRO A 40 -2.27 14.76 15.65
C PRO A 40 -3.50 15.34 14.93
N GLU A 41 -4.15 16.33 15.52
CA GLU A 41 -5.33 16.99 14.95
C GLU A 41 -4.99 17.77 13.68
N ALA A 42 -3.83 18.42 13.62
CA ALA A 42 -3.35 19.11 12.42
C ALA A 42 -3.06 18.13 11.29
N LEU A 43 -2.46 16.98 11.58
CA LEU A 43 -2.18 15.93 10.60
C LEU A 43 -3.47 15.33 10.03
N TRP A 44 -4.49 15.06 10.89
CA TRP A 44 -5.78 14.56 10.46
C TRP A 44 -6.68 15.62 9.79
N ALA A 45 -6.36 16.90 9.95
CA ALA A 45 -7.05 18.01 9.28
C ALA A 45 -6.61 18.20 7.81
N MET A 46 -5.54 17.56 7.39
CA MET A 46 -5.03 17.66 6.00
C MET A 46 -5.93 16.99 5.00
N GLY A 47 -6.19 17.68 3.88
CA GLY A 47 -6.79 17.09 2.68
C GLY A 47 -5.80 16.12 2.01
N ARG A 48 -6.32 15.02 1.49
CA ARG A 48 -5.55 13.96 0.84
C ARG A 48 -5.93 13.89 -0.64
N ILE A 49 -5.05 14.40 -1.50
CA ILE A 49 -5.22 14.39 -2.95
C ILE A 49 -4.97 12.99 -3.50
N GLY A 50 -5.70 12.61 -4.55
CA GLY A 50 -5.51 11.39 -5.32
C GLY A 50 -6.36 11.36 -6.58
N GLY A 51 -6.27 10.29 -7.36
CA GLY A 51 -7.15 9.98 -8.48
C GLY A 51 -7.21 11.05 -9.58
N ALA A 52 -6.10 11.73 -9.88
CA ALA A 52 -6.07 12.81 -10.86
C ALA A 52 -6.11 12.29 -12.30
N GLN A 53 -6.96 12.90 -13.13
CA GLN A 53 -7.16 12.55 -14.53
C GLN A 53 -7.19 13.81 -15.41
N ALA A 54 -6.29 13.88 -16.40
CA ALA A 54 -6.29 14.95 -17.38
C ALA A 54 -7.40 14.74 -18.44
N SER A 55 -8.06 15.81 -18.83
CA SER A 55 -9.06 15.77 -19.91
C SER A 55 -8.43 15.40 -21.26
N PRO A 56 -9.18 14.73 -22.17
CA PRO A 56 -8.66 14.36 -23.50
C PRO A 56 -8.15 15.53 -24.33
N ASN A 57 -8.65 16.75 -24.10
CA ASN A 57 -8.16 17.96 -24.77
C ASN A 57 -6.96 18.63 -24.06
N GLY A 58 -6.48 18.05 -22.94
CA GLY A 58 -5.34 18.53 -22.16
C GLY A 58 -5.57 19.85 -21.40
N LYS A 59 -6.80 20.37 -21.33
CA LYS A 59 -7.09 21.70 -20.77
C LYS A 59 -7.46 21.67 -19.29
N GLN A 60 -7.99 20.57 -18.79
CA GLN A 60 -8.52 20.43 -17.43
C GLN A 60 -8.01 19.15 -16.77
N ILE A 61 -7.99 19.18 -15.46
CA ILE A 61 -7.69 18.02 -14.61
C ILE A 61 -8.84 17.88 -13.61
N VAL A 62 -9.45 16.69 -13.55
CA VAL A 62 -10.33 16.29 -12.46
C VAL A 62 -9.51 15.48 -11.45
N TYR A 63 -9.75 15.68 -10.16
CA TYR A 63 -9.03 14.96 -9.10
C TYR A 63 -9.90 14.83 -7.85
N GLN A 64 -9.52 13.94 -6.97
CA GLN A 64 -10.21 13.62 -5.74
C GLN A 64 -9.48 14.22 -4.55
N VAL A 65 -10.23 14.66 -3.53
CA VAL A 65 -9.68 15.03 -2.22
C VAL A 65 -10.47 14.35 -1.12
N GLY A 66 -9.75 13.64 -0.26
CA GLY A 66 -10.28 13.04 0.96
C GLY A 66 -10.14 14.00 2.14
N TYR A 67 -11.24 14.30 2.83
CA TYR A 67 -11.28 15.06 4.06
C TYR A 67 -11.72 14.16 5.22
N TYR A 68 -11.32 14.52 6.45
CA TYR A 68 -11.61 13.72 7.63
C TYR A 68 -12.19 14.58 8.75
N SER A 69 -13.17 14.04 9.45
CA SER A 69 -13.72 14.62 10.68
C SER A 69 -13.37 13.72 11.86
N VAL A 70 -12.57 14.24 12.76
CA VAL A 70 -12.26 13.55 14.03
C VAL A 70 -13.52 13.41 14.86
N LYS A 71 -14.39 14.42 14.88
CA LYS A 71 -15.65 14.40 15.63
C LYS A 71 -16.59 13.28 15.17
N GLU A 72 -16.75 13.16 13.85
CA GLU A 72 -17.64 12.15 13.25
C GLU A 72 -16.92 10.80 13.06
N ASN A 73 -15.62 10.73 13.30
CA ASN A 73 -14.74 9.57 13.09
C ASN A 73 -14.88 8.97 11.68
N LYS A 74 -14.96 9.84 10.67
CA LYS A 74 -15.24 9.48 9.26
C LYS A 74 -14.38 10.28 8.29
N GLY A 75 -14.12 9.66 7.13
CA GLY A 75 -13.62 10.32 5.93
C GLY A 75 -14.76 10.66 4.96
N HIS A 76 -14.50 11.59 4.06
CA HIS A 76 -15.39 11.98 2.98
C HIS A 76 -14.58 12.33 1.74
N GLN A 77 -14.92 11.72 0.60
CA GLN A 77 -14.25 11.92 -0.69
C GLN A 77 -15.10 12.84 -1.57
N VAL A 78 -14.47 13.86 -2.14
CA VAL A 78 -15.11 14.80 -3.05
C VAL A 78 -14.25 15.03 -4.30
N LEU A 79 -14.89 15.41 -5.40
CA LEU A 79 -14.22 15.69 -6.66
C LEU A 79 -14.01 17.18 -6.87
N TYR A 80 -12.83 17.49 -7.39
CA TYR A 80 -12.41 18.83 -7.80
C TYR A 80 -12.05 18.84 -9.27
N ILE A 81 -12.11 20.02 -9.87
CA ILE A 81 -11.62 20.29 -11.22
C ILE A 81 -10.81 21.56 -11.22
N MET A 82 -9.80 21.62 -12.10
CA MET A 82 -8.99 22.80 -12.37
C MET A 82 -8.54 22.84 -13.83
N ASP A 83 -8.04 23.99 -14.28
CA ASP A 83 -7.29 24.04 -15.51
C ASP A 83 -5.95 23.31 -15.37
N SER A 84 -5.39 22.79 -16.46
CA SER A 84 -4.13 22.03 -16.43
C SER A 84 -2.91 22.83 -15.96
N ASN A 85 -3.03 24.15 -15.85
CA ASN A 85 -2.02 25.05 -15.28
C ASN A 85 -2.23 25.35 -13.77
N GLY A 86 -3.15 24.63 -13.10
CA GLY A 86 -3.47 24.81 -11.68
C GLY A 86 -4.38 25.99 -11.35
N LYS A 87 -4.93 26.70 -12.37
CA LYS A 87 -5.87 27.81 -12.16
C LYS A 87 -7.33 27.33 -12.13
N ASN A 88 -8.21 28.22 -11.71
CA ASN A 88 -9.67 27.99 -11.69
C ASN A 88 -10.10 26.72 -10.94
N VAL A 89 -9.42 26.44 -9.82
CA VAL A 89 -9.75 25.31 -8.95
C VAL A 89 -11.14 25.47 -8.38
N ARG A 90 -11.98 24.46 -8.50
CA ARG A 90 -13.31 24.41 -7.88
C ARG A 90 -13.74 22.99 -7.51
N GLN A 91 -14.49 22.89 -6.44
CA GLN A 91 -15.14 21.64 -6.03
C GLN A 91 -16.29 21.34 -6.99
N LEU A 92 -16.35 20.12 -7.53
CA LEU A 92 -17.41 19.65 -8.43
C LEU A 92 -18.60 19.06 -7.70
N THR A 93 -18.34 18.37 -6.59
CA THR A 93 -19.32 17.56 -5.89
C THR A 93 -19.51 18.04 -4.46
N THR A 94 -20.77 18.04 -3.98
CA THR A 94 -21.14 18.60 -2.68
C THR A 94 -22.08 17.67 -1.89
N SER A 95 -22.23 16.42 -2.30
CA SER A 95 -23.00 15.43 -1.57
C SER A 95 -22.33 15.13 -0.22
N ALA A 96 -23.07 14.61 0.74
CA ALA A 96 -22.52 14.15 2.02
C ALA A 96 -21.95 12.72 1.94
N LYS A 97 -22.08 12.06 0.80
CA LYS A 97 -21.53 10.72 0.52
C LYS A 97 -20.35 10.80 -0.43
N ASN A 98 -19.51 9.77 -0.40
CA ASN A 98 -18.31 9.71 -1.23
C ASN A 98 -18.63 9.72 -2.72
N GLU A 99 -17.87 10.51 -3.46
CA GLU A 99 -17.84 10.57 -4.92
C GLU A 99 -16.40 10.36 -5.34
N THR A 100 -16.12 9.26 -6.07
CA THR A 100 -14.75 8.76 -6.32
C THR A 100 -14.55 8.37 -7.77
N ASP A 101 -13.32 8.03 -8.11
CA ASP A 101 -12.90 7.41 -9.37
C ASP A 101 -13.36 8.17 -10.61
N ALA A 102 -13.18 9.49 -10.58
CA ALA A 102 -13.58 10.33 -11.70
C ALA A 102 -12.77 10.02 -12.96
N SER A 103 -13.46 9.87 -14.10
CA SER A 103 -12.85 9.67 -15.41
C SER A 103 -13.55 10.49 -16.49
N TRP A 104 -12.79 10.93 -17.50
CA TRP A 104 -13.35 11.67 -18.64
C TRP A 104 -13.98 10.71 -19.63
N ILE A 105 -15.20 11.02 -20.08
CA ILE A 105 -15.95 10.26 -21.08
C ILE A 105 -16.43 11.17 -22.21
N GLU A 106 -16.95 10.59 -23.31
CA GLU A 106 -17.47 11.31 -24.47
C GLU A 106 -16.50 12.35 -25.04
N GLY A 107 -15.20 11.98 -25.12
CA GLY A 107 -14.16 12.88 -25.62
C GLY A 107 -13.89 14.11 -24.75
N GLY A 108 -14.18 14.01 -23.45
CA GLY A 108 -13.99 15.08 -22.47
C GLY A 108 -15.20 16.00 -22.29
N LYS A 109 -16.34 15.64 -22.86
CA LYS A 109 -17.59 16.41 -22.68
C LYS A 109 -18.26 16.16 -21.33
N ARG A 110 -18.05 14.96 -20.76
CA ARG A 110 -18.62 14.56 -19.47
C ARG A 110 -17.57 13.90 -18.57
N ILE A 111 -17.85 13.86 -17.27
CA ILE A 111 -17.05 13.18 -16.25
C ILE A 111 -17.94 12.06 -15.67
N ALA A 112 -17.47 10.82 -15.74
CA ALA A 112 -18.04 9.70 -15.02
C ALA A 112 -17.41 9.57 -13.65
N TYR A 113 -18.10 9.02 -12.66
CA TYR A 113 -17.60 8.82 -11.29
C TYR A 113 -18.45 7.75 -10.57
N LEU A 114 -17.92 7.18 -9.49
CA LEU A 114 -18.64 6.29 -8.60
C LEU A 114 -19.38 7.09 -7.52
N PHE A 115 -20.64 6.74 -7.30
CA PHE A 115 -21.48 7.27 -6.25
C PHE A 115 -22.49 6.21 -5.81
N GLU A 116 -22.51 5.85 -4.52
CA GLU A 116 -23.39 4.84 -3.92
C GLU A 116 -23.39 3.51 -4.70
N GLY A 117 -22.22 2.97 -5.01
CA GLY A 117 -22.05 1.69 -5.71
C GLY A 117 -22.52 1.70 -7.17
N GLN A 118 -22.74 2.88 -7.78
CA GLN A 118 -23.18 3.03 -9.16
C GLN A 118 -22.27 3.97 -9.94
N VAL A 119 -22.19 3.79 -11.25
CA VAL A 119 -21.55 4.74 -12.16
C VAL A 119 -22.51 5.86 -12.49
N TRP A 120 -22.09 7.09 -12.26
CA TRP A 120 -22.79 8.32 -12.59
C TRP A 120 -21.97 9.14 -13.58
N SER A 121 -22.60 10.13 -14.20
CA SER A 121 -21.91 11.15 -14.99
C SER A 121 -22.45 12.54 -14.73
N MET A 122 -21.63 13.56 -15.04
CA MET A 122 -21.99 14.97 -14.97
C MET A 122 -21.24 15.77 -16.05
N ASN A 123 -21.70 16.98 -16.34
CA ASN A 123 -20.94 17.95 -17.11
C ASN A 123 -19.67 18.38 -16.33
N PRO A 124 -18.62 18.87 -17.01
CA PRO A 124 -17.43 19.39 -16.33
C PRO A 124 -17.68 20.58 -15.39
N ASP A 125 -18.84 21.24 -15.50
CA ASP A 125 -19.29 22.28 -14.58
C ASP A 125 -20.03 21.74 -13.32
N GLY A 126 -20.23 20.41 -13.23
CA GLY A 126 -20.95 19.75 -12.12
C GLY A 126 -22.47 19.63 -12.32
N THR A 127 -22.99 20.17 -13.44
CA THR A 127 -24.42 20.10 -13.77
C THR A 127 -24.80 18.81 -14.50
N GLU A 128 -26.10 18.60 -14.74
CA GLU A 128 -26.67 17.47 -15.48
C GLU A 128 -26.18 16.11 -14.98
N ARG A 129 -26.26 15.90 -13.67
CA ARG A 129 -25.91 14.62 -13.05
C ARG A 129 -26.89 13.53 -13.48
N LYS A 130 -26.35 12.42 -14.00
CA LYS A 130 -27.12 11.28 -14.51
C LYS A 130 -26.54 9.99 -14.00
N GLN A 131 -27.39 9.13 -13.42
CA GLN A 131 -27.04 7.75 -13.12
C GLN A 131 -26.96 6.94 -14.41
N LEU A 132 -25.85 6.24 -14.63
CA LEU A 132 -25.61 5.44 -15.83
C LEU A 132 -25.89 3.95 -15.62
N THR A 133 -25.67 3.42 -14.40
CA THR A 133 -25.90 2.02 -14.06
C THR A 133 -27.05 1.87 -13.06
N LYS A 134 -27.69 0.69 -13.06
CA LYS A 134 -28.70 0.28 -12.07
C LYS A 134 -28.43 -1.16 -11.65
N SER A 135 -27.17 -1.42 -11.27
CA SER A 135 -26.71 -2.74 -10.83
C SER A 135 -27.34 -3.10 -9.49
N THR A 136 -27.66 -4.38 -9.29
CA THR A 136 -28.15 -4.92 -8.01
C THR A 136 -27.03 -5.16 -7.02
N THR A 137 -25.77 -5.25 -7.49
CA THR A 137 -24.55 -5.30 -6.69
C THR A 137 -23.79 -4.01 -6.86
N ASP A 138 -23.06 -3.59 -5.83
CA ASP A 138 -22.22 -2.41 -5.89
C ASP A 138 -21.12 -2.59 -6.96
N ILE A 139 -20.85 -1.51 -7.68
CA ILE A 139 -19.75 -1.41 -8.61
C ILE A 139 -18.56 -0.82 -7.85
N GLU A 140 -17.45 -1.56 -7.82
CA GLU A 140 -16.25 -1.23 -7.05
C GLU A 140 -15.15 -0.58 -7.91
N GLY A 141 -15.29 -0.66 -9.23
CA GLY A 141 -14.41 -0.03 -10.20
C GLY A 141 -15.00 -0.06 -11.59
N TYR A 142 -14.57 0.84 -12.46
CA TYR A 142 -15.04 0.87 -13.84
C TYR A 142 -14.00 1.45 -14.80
N LYS A 143 -14.09 1.06 -16.08
CA LYS A 143 -13.25 1.64 -17.15
C LYS A 143 -13.95 1.59 -18.50
N PHE A 144 -14.26 2.76 -19.08
CA PHE A 144 -14.85 2.85 -20.42
C PHE A 144 -13.86 2.41 -21.52
N SER A 145 -14.37 1.76 -22.56
CA SER A 145 -13.61 1.48 -23.77
C SER A 145 -13.23 2.77 -24.51
N PRO A 146 -12.14 2.80 -25.28
CA PRO A 146 -11.73 3.97 -26.06
C PRO A 146 -12.80 4.49 -27.03
N ASP A 147 -13.63 3.61 -27.61
CA ASP A 147 -14.73 3.99 -28.51
C ASP A 147 -16.02 4.41 -27.77
N GLY A 148 -16.05 4.27 -26.45
CA GLY A 148 -17.18 4.63 -25.58
C GLY A 148 -18.40 3.73 -25.69
N LYS A 149 -18.30 2.58 -26.37
CA LYS A 149 -19.45 1.66 -26.57
C LYS A 149 -19.54 0.57 -25.50
N HIS A 150 -18.44 0.30 -24.81
CA HIS A 150 -18.35 -0.72 -23.77
C HIS A 150 -17.75 -0.13 -22.50
N ILE A 151 -17.96 -0.83 -21.40
CA ILE A 151 -17.39 -0.49 -20.09
C ILE A 151 -17.04 -1.78 -19.36
N ILE A 152 -15.89 -1.81 -18.70
CA ILE A 152 -15.58 -2.80 -17.66
C ILE A 152 -16.22 -2.32 -16.35
N LEU A 153 -16.89 -3.22 -15.64
CA LEU A 153 -17.43 -3.03 -14.30
C LEU A 153 -16.84 -4.10 -13.39
N ILE A 154 -16.27 -3.69 -12.27
CA ILE A 154 -15.81 -4.63 -11.22
C ILE A 154 -16.96 -4.82 -10.23
N LYS A 155 -17.34 -6.08 -10.00
CA LYS A 155 -18.41 -6.45 -9.06
C LYS A 155 -17.96 -7.61 -8.19
N SER A 156 -18.32 -7.57 -6.91
CA SER A 156 -18.13 -8.70 -5.99
C SER A 156 -19.23 -9.74 -6.16
N LEU A 157 -18.83 -11.00 -6.25
CA LEU A 157 -19.70 -12.16 -6.31
C LEU A 157 -19.52 -13.05 -5.07
N PRO A 158 -20.57 -13.68 -4.54
CA PRO A 158 -20.44 -14.66 -3.46
C PRO A 158 -19.45 -15.77 -3.84
N TYR A 159 -18.58 -16.11 -2.91
CA TYR A 159 -17.55 -17.12 -3.08
C TYR A 159 -17.59 -18.15 -1.96
N HIS A 160 -17.63 -19.42 -2.31
CA HIS A 160 -17.73 -20.54 -1.38
C HIS A 160 -16.59 -21.57 -1.57
N GLY A 161 -15.39 -21.07 -1.87
CA GLY A 161 -14.19 -21.91 -2.04
C GLY A 161 -13.71 -22.53 -0.73
N SER A 162 -12.92 -21.78 0.02
CA SER A 162 -12.32 -22.24 1.28
C SER A 162 -13.26 -22.18 2.49
N ILE A 163 -14.34 -21.37 2.42
CA ILE A 163 -15.35 -21.26 3.49
C ILE A 163 -16.67 -21.85 2.99
N LYS A 164 -17.18 -22.86 3.68
CA LYS A 164 -18.45 -23.51 3.32
C LYS A 164 -19.65 -22.74 3.83
N GLU A 165 -20.73 -22.77 3.04
CA GLU A 165 -22.04 -22.24 3.49
C GLU A 165 -22.54 -22.98 4.73
N ASN A 166 -23.18 -22.23 5.63
CA ASN A 166 -23.92 -22.81 6.75
C ASN A 166 -25.18 -23.51 6.26
N PRO A 167 -25.65 -24.57 6.97
CA PRO A 167 -26.91 -25.23 6.65
C PRO A 167 -28.08 -24.23 6.59
N SER A 168 -28.93 -24.35 5.59
CA SER A 168 -30.05 -23.42 5.35
C SER A 168 -31.10 -23.41 6.46
N ASP A 169 -31.16 -24.45 7.30
CA ASP A 169 -32.03 -24.54 8.49
C ASP A 169 -31.43 -23.81 9.71
N LEU A 170 -30.19 -23.33 9.63
CA LEU A 170 -29.48 -22.57 10.66
C LEU A 170 -29.14 -21.12 10.24
N PRO A 171 -30.12 -20.30 9.81
CA PRO A 171 -29.84 -19.00 9.20
C PRO A 171 -29.23 -17.95 10.14
N LYS A 172 -29.13 -18.24 11.43
CA LYS A 172 -28.52 -17.37 12.46
C LYS A 172 -27.15 -17.90 12.94
N ALA A 173 -26.67 -19.00 12.36
CA ALA A 173 -25.33 -19.49 12.68
C ALA A 173 -24.27 -18.51 12.16
N THR A 174 -23.27 -18.22 13.00
CA THR A 174 -22.16 -17.31 12.67
C THR A 174 -20.83 -18.03 12.54
N GLY A 175 -20.83 -19.35 12.73
CA GLY A 175 -19.64 -20.19 12.56
C GLY A 175 -19.21 -20.26 11.10
N ARG A 176 -17.90 -20.28 10.85
CA ARG A 176 -17.31 -20.51 9.55
C ARG A 176 -16.64 -21.87 9.52
N LEU A 177 -17.06 -22.75 8.62
CA LEU A 177 -16.38 -24.00 8.35
C LEU A 177 -15.34 -23.79 7.24
N VAL A 178 -14.08 -23.58 7.66
CA VAL A 178 -12.95 -23.43 6.77
C VAL A 178 -12.40 -24.82 6.40
N THR A 179 -12.21 -25.09 5.11
CA THR A 179 -11.79 -26.41 4.61
C THR A 179 -10.51 -26.37 3.80
N ASP A 180 -10.00 -25.17 3.45
CA ASP A 180 -8.75 -24.95 2.74
C ASP A 180 -8.14 -23.59 3.08
N MET A 181 -6.92 -23.31 2.61
CA MET A 181 -6.28 -22.00 2.73
C MET A 181 -6.94 -20.98 1.78
N ASN A 182 -6.45 -19.72 1.78
CA ASN A 182 -7.09 -18.60 1.08
C ASN A 182 -8.51 -18.32 1.60
N TYR A 183 -8.67 -18.34 2.93
CA TYR A 183 -9.94 -18.01 3.59
C TYR A 183 -9.95 -16.61 4.22
N ARG A 184 -8.82 -15.93 4.21
CA ARG A 184 -8.64 -14.54 4.69
C ARG A 184 -7.76 -13.76 3.73
N HIS A 185 -8.07 -12.49 3.59
CA HIS A 185 -7.19 -11.46 3.04
C HIS A 185 -7.02 -10.36 4.07
N TRP A 186 -5.86 -9.84 4.22
CA TRP A 186 -5.47 -8.66 4.99
C TRP A 186 -6.26 -8.41 6.29
N ASP A 187 -7.58 -8.15 6.22
CA ASP A 187 -8.45 -7.77 7.34
C ASP A 187 -9.86 -8.39 7.29
N HIS A 188 -10.14 -9.29 6.36
CA HIS A 188 -11.46 -9.88 6.19
C HIS A 188 -11.40 -11.36 5.76
N TYR A 189 -12.52 -12.05 5.94
CA TYR A 189 -12.69 -13.41 5.43
C TYR A 189 -13.15 -13.36 3.96
N VAL A 190 -12.64 -14.27 3.13
CA VAL A 190 -12.95 -14.37 1.71
C VAL A 190 -14.32 -15.03 1.52
N GLU A 191 -15.38 -14.25 1.60
CA GLU A 191 -16.79 -14.65 1.39
C GLU A 191 -17.32 -14.15 0.04
N SER A 192 -16.55 -13.30 -0.65
CA SER A 192 -16.80 -12.85 -2.02
C SER A 192 -15.49 -12.65 -2.75
N ILE A 193 -15.53 -12.71 -4.08
CA ILE A 193 -14.42 -12.40 -4.99
C ILE A 193 -14.86 -11.39 -6.02
N GLN A 194 -13.93 -10.56 -6.48
CA GLN A 194 -14.20 -9.58 -7.54
C GLN A 194 -14.06 -10.21 -8.91
N HIS A 195 -15.02 -9.92 -9.81
CA HIS A 195 -14.96 -10.26 -11.22
C HIS A 195 -15.17 -9.04 -12.10
N PRO A 196 -14.51 -8.97 -13.27
CA PRO A 196 -14.76 -7.96 -14.30
C PRO A 196 -15.92 -8.36 -15.21
N PHE A 197 -16.87 -7.45 -15.37
CA PHE A 197 -18.01 -7.57 -16.28
C PHE A 197 -17.83 -6.61 -17.45
N ILE A 198 -18.10 -7.05 -18.68
CA ILE A 198 -18.16 -6.18 -19.86
C ILE A 198 -19.63 -5.85 -20.14
N ALA A 199 -19.96 -4.58 -20.06
CA ALA A 199 -21.30 -4.06 -20.30
C ALA A 199 -21.33 -3.13 -21.50
N ASP A 200 -22.50 -3.04 -22.16
CA ASP A 200 -22.73 -2.14 -23.28
C ASP A 200 -23.21 -0.77 -22.77
N VAL A 201 -22.64 0.28 -23.36
CA VAL A 201 -23.06 1.67 -23.15
C VAL A 201 -24.12 2.02 -24.20
N THR A 202 -25.33 2.28 -23.75
CA THR A 202 -26.49 2.57 -24.62
C THR A 202 -27.06 3.97 -24.31
N GLU A 203 -27.95 4.47 -25.17
CA GLU A 203 -28.66 5.72 -24.92
C GLU A 203 -29.52 5.68 -23.63
N ASN A 204 -29.99 4.48 -23.26
CA ASN A 204 -30.83 4.26 -22.07
C ASN A 204 -30.02 4.04 -20.78
N GLY A 205 -28.71 3.95 -20.86
CA GLY A 205 -27.80 3.64 -19.75
C GLY A 205 -26.88 2.47 -20.07
N ILE A 206 -26.26 1.93 -19.04
CA ILE A 206 -25.30 0.82 -19.12
C ILE A 206 -26.03 -0.48 -18.74
N THR A 207 -25.81 -1.55 -19.51
CA THR A 207 -26.36 -2.89 -19.25
C THR A 207 -25.69 -3.53 -18.01
N ASP A 208 -26.23 -4.65 -17.51
CA ASP A 208 -25.63 -5.37 -16.37
C ASP A 208 -24.29 -6.02 -16.69
N GLY A 209 -23.99 -6.25 -17.98
CA GLY A 209 -22.74 -6.79 -18.46
C GLY A 209 -22.66 -8.33 -18.40
N VAL A 210 -21.59 -8.84 -19.01
CA VAL A 210 -21.23 -10.26 -19.05
C VAL A 210 -19.96 -10.45 -18.26
N ASP A 211 -19.98 -11.36 -17.30
CA ASP A 211 -18.83 -11.79 -16.53
C ASP A 211 -17.80 -12.50 -17.43
N ILE A 212 -16.57 -11.98 -17.52
CA ILE A 212 -15.53 -12.59 -18.36
C ILE A 212 -14.80 -13.76 -17.68
N LEU A 213 -15.01 -13.92 -16.36
CA LEU A 213 -14.53 -15.04 -15.57
C LEU A 213 -15.66 -15.98 -15.15
N ALA A 214 -16.79 -15.96 -15.87
CA ALA A 214 -17.98 -16.75 -15.52
C ALA A 214 -17.62 -18.22 -15.27
N ASN A 215 -18.02 -18.72 -14.09
CA ASN A 215 -17.73 -20.08 -13.58
C ASN A 215 -16.25 -20.34 -13.23
N GLU A 216 -15.38 -19.34 -13.22
CA GLU A 216 -14.04 -19.45 -12.71
C GLU A 216 -14.00 -18.96 -11.23
N PRO A 217 -13.31 -19.66 -10.33
CA PRO A 217 -13.25 -19.30 -8.91
C PRO A 217 -12.12 -18.31 -8.59
N TYR A 218 -11.65 -17.55 -9.58
CA TYR A 218 -10.47 -16.70 -9.50
C TYR A 218 -10.87 -15.23 -9.42
N GLU A 219 -10.21 -14.49 -8.57
CA GLU A 219 -10.46 -13.04 -8.41
C GLU A 219 -9.69 -12.17 -9.41
N CYS A 220 -10.35 -11.15 -9.91
CA CYS A 220 -9.78 -10.09 -10.72
C CYS A 220 -10.60 -8.81 -10.51
N PRO A 221 -9.99 -7.71 -10.07
CA PRO A 221 -8.57 -7.50 -9.72
C PRO A 221 -8.06 -8.39 -8.58
N LEU A 222 -6.73 -8.48 -8.47
CA LEU A 222 -6.05 -9.34 -7.51
C LEU A 222 -6.09 -8.73 -6.10
N ALA A 223 -6.77 -9.38 -5.16
CA ALA A 223 -6.80 -8.94 -3.77
C ALA A 223 -5.42 -9.09 -3.08
N PRO A 224 -5.14 -8.34 -1.99
CA PRO A 224 -6.03 -7.36 -1.36
C PRO A 224 -5.93 -5.93 -1.93
N PHE A 225 -4.96 -5.61 -2.77
CA PHE A 225 -4.63 -4.25 -3.17
C PHE A 225 -4.85 -3.92 -4.65
N GLY A 226 -5.18 -4.89 -5.48
CA GLY A 226 -5.46 -4.68 -6.90
C GLY A 226 -6.79 -3.96 -7.13
N GLY A 227 -6.83 -3.12 -8.17
CA GLY A 227 -8.00 -2.38 -8.59
C GLY A 227 -8.12 -2.30 -10.12
N ILE A 228 -8.87 -1.32 -10.59
CA ILE A 228 -9.15 -1.14 -12.03
C ILE A 228 -7.89 -0.89 -12.89
N GLU A 229 -6.77 -0.53 -12.29
CA GLU A 229 -5.45 -0.39 -12.95
C GLU A 229 -4.93 -1.72 -13.49
N GLN A 230 -5.40 -2.84 -12.92
CA GLN A 230 -5.04 -4.18 -13.38
C GLN A 230 -5.77 -4.63 -14.64
N LEU A 231 -6.63 -3.79 -15.20
CA LEU A 231 -7.34 -4.04 -16.45
C LEU A 231 -7.10 -2.91 -17.47
N ALA A 232 -6.88 -3.26 -18.73
CA ALA A 232 -6.64 -2.30 -19.79
C ALA A 232 -7.37 -2.68 -21.08
N TRP A 233 -8.03 -1.68 -21.70
CA TRP A 233 -8.60 -1.82 -23.04
C TRP A 233 -7.54 -1.72 -24.12
N SER A 234 -7.66 -2.54 -25.16
CA SER A 234 -6.95 -2.28 -26.41
C SER A 234 -7.46 -1.01 -27.11
N LYS A 235 -6.59 -0.38 -27.91
CA LYS A 235 -6.92 0.86 -28.62
C LYS A 235 -8.16 0.77 -29.50
N ASP A 236 -8.37 -0.38 -30.13
CA ASP A 236 -9.52 -0.68 -31.00
C ASP A 236 -10.77 -1.13 -30.22
N SER A 237 -10.71 -1.18 -28.90
CA SER A 237 -11.80 -1.61 -28.03
C SER A 237 -12.24 -3.07 -28.22
N GLN A 238 -11.40 -3.93 -28.85
CA GLN A 238 -11.74 -5.33 -29.12
C GLN A 238 -11.20 -6.29 -28.08
N CYS A 239 -10.20 -5.90 -27.29
CA CYS A 239 -9.58 -6.75 -26.29
C CYS A 239 -9.43 -6.05 -24.95
N ILE A 240 -9.37 -6.87 -23.90
CA ILE A 240 -9.02 -6.45 -22.54
C ILE A 240 -7.83 -7.27 -22.09
N ALA A 241 -6.74 -6.59 -21.67
CA ALA A 241 -5.68 -7.21 -20.92
C ALA A 241 -5.98 -7.10 -19.42
N TYR A 242 -5.84 -8.18 -18.66
CA TYR A 242 -6.12 -8.18 -17.23
C TYR A 242 -5.16 -9.08 -16.45
N THR A 243 -4.94 -8.72 -15.19
CA THR A 243 -4.15 -9.50 -14.22
C THR A 243 -5.05 -10.51 -13.52
N CYS A 244 -4.60 -11.77 -13.40
CA CYS A 244 -5.29 -12.77 -12.59
C CYS A 244 -4.32 -13.84 -12.09
N ARG A 245 -4.51 -14.32 -10.85
CA ARG A 245 -3.82 -15.49 -10.29
C ARG A 245 -4.79 -16.66 -10.27
N LYS A 246 -4.70 -17.55 -11.28
CA LYS A 246 -5.61 -18.68 -11.45
C LYS A 246 -5.19 -19.88 -10.60
N LYS A 247 -5.30 -19.72 -9.27
CA LYS A 247 -4.99 -20.71 -8.25
C LYS A 247 -6.03 -20.68 -7.14
N GLU A 248 -6.15 -21.77 -6.39
CA GLU A 248 -7.10 -21.93 -5.27
C GLU A 248 -6.42 -22.52 -4.03
N GLY A 249 -7.02 -22.32 -2.86
CA GLY A 249 -6.65 -22.96 -1.61
C GLY A 249 -5.16 -22.83 -1.26
N VAL A 250 -4.50 -23.96 -0.98
CA VAL A 250 -3.07 -24.00 -0.66
C VAL A 250 -2.21 -23.43 -1.78
N GLU A 251 -2.53 -23.71 -3.06
CA GLU A 251 -1.74 -23.22 -4.19
C GLU A 251 -1.79 -21.67 -4.27
N TYR A 252 -2.95 -21.08 -4.04
CA TYR A 252 -3.09 -19.64 -3.97
C TYR A 252 -2.27 -19.05 -2.82
N ALA A 253 -2.36 -19.65 -1.63
CA ALA A 253 -1.75 -19.13 -0.41
C ALA A 253 -0.21 -19.13 -0.41
N ILE A 254 0.42 -20.02 -1.22
CA ILE A 254 1.89 -20.14 -1.28
C ILE A 254 2.52 -19.55 -2.54
N SER A 255 1.72 -19.09 -3.50
CA SER A 255 2.19 -18.62 -4.80
C SER A 255 1.93 -17.13 -5.01
N THR A 256 2.90 -16.44 -5.61
CA THR A 256 2.75 -15.08 -6.13
C THR A 256 2.54 -15.04 -7.65
N ASP A 257 2.36 -16.20 -8.29
CA ASP A 257 2.25 -16.36 -9.74
C ASP A 257 0.92 -15.80 -10.27
N SER A 258 0.91 -14.54 -10.65
CA SER A 258 -0.16 -13.90 -11.42
C SER A 258 0.28 -13.68 -12.85
N ASP A 259 -0.64 -13.85 -13.79
CA ASP A 259 -0.40 -13.72 -15.23
C ASP A 259 -1.21 -12.57 -15.84
N ILE A 260 -0.74 -12.09 -16.98
CA ILE A 260 -1.50 -11.19 -17.85
C ILE A 260 -2.27 -12.03 -18.88
N TYR A 261 -3.59 -11.88 -18.84
CA TYR A 261 -4.50 -12.51 -19.79
C TYR A 261 -5.03 -11.48 -20.78
N LEU A 262 -5.22 -11.92 -22.03
CA LEU A 262 -5.84 -11.11 -23.10
C LEU A 262 -7.17 -11.76 -23.49
N TYR A 263 -8.27 -11.07 -23.17
CA TYR A 263 -9.64 -11.48 -23.52
C TYR A 263 -10.12 -10.74 -24.75
N ASN A 264 -10.62 -11.42 -25.76
CA ASN A 264 -11.24 -10.84 -26.94
C ASN A 264 -12.76 -10.82 -26.78
N ILE A 265 -13.38 -9.63 -26.85
CA ILE A 265 -14.82 -9.46 -26.58
C ILE A 265 -15.71 -10.07 -27.67
N GLY A 266 -15.24 -10.15 -28.92
CA GLY A 266 -15.97 -10.69 -30.05
C GLY A 266 -15.99 -12.22 -30.07
N THR A 267 -14.81 -12.86 -29.87
CA THR A 267 -14.67 -14.34 -29.89
C THR A 267 -14.90 -14.95 -28.52
N ARG A 268 -14.79 -14.17 -27.42
CA ARG A 268 -14.81 -14.60 -26.02
C ARG A 268 -13.65 -15.55 -25.65
N GLU A 269 -12.58 -15.53 -26.41
CA GLU A 269 -11.39 -16.32 -26.14
C GLU A 269 -10.43 -15.56 -25.24
N THR A 270 -9.81 -16.30 -24.32
CA THR A 270 -8.77 -15.80 -23.41
C THR A 270 -7.43 -16.45 -23.75
N LYS A 271 -6.38 -15.63 -23.83
CA LYS A 271 -4.99 -16.08 -24.03
C LYS A 271 -4.13 -15.63 -22.85
N ASN A 272 -3.35 -16.55 -22.27
CA ASN A 272 -2.28 -16.19 -21.33
C ASN A 272 -1.09 -15.63 -22.12
N LEU A 273 -0.59 -14.45 -21.75
CA LEU A 273 0.55 -13.78 -22.42
C LEU A 273 1.89 -14.12 -21.76
N CYS A 274 1.88 -14.59 -20.52
CA CYS A 274 3.07 -14.91 -19.75
C CYS A 274 3.61 -16.30 -20.06
N LYS A 275 2.71 -17.25 -20.34
CA LYS A 275 3.01 -18.68 -20.49
C LYS A 275 2.57 -19.25 -21.85
N PRO A 276 3.27 -20.22 -22.42
CA PRO A 276 2.79 -20.94 -23.60
C PRO A 276 1.54 -21.77 -23.26
N ALA A 277 0.71 -22.06 -24.30
CA ALA A 277 -0.57 -22.77 -24.11
C ALA A 277 -0.44 -24.19 -23.55
N ASP A 278 0.70 -24.83 -23.76
CA ASP A 278 1.03 -26.17 -23.29
C ASP A 278 1.88 -26.20 -22.01
N TYR A 279 2.04 -25.03 -21.38
CA TYR A 279 2.80 -24.91 -20.11
C TYR A 279 2.20 -25.81 -19.03
N LYS A 280 3.09 -26.53 -18.36
CA LYS A 280 2.77 -27.30 -17.16
C LYS A 280 3.63 -26.81 -16.02
N GLU A 281 2.96 -26.29 -15.00
CA GLU A 281 3.65 -25.83 -13.81
C GLU A 281 4.36 -27.00 -13.11
N PRO A 282 5.63 -26.82 -12.69
CA PRO A 282 6.30 -27.78 -11.83
C PRO A 282 5.55 -27.99 -10.51
N ALA A 283 5.55 -29.23 -10.01
CA ALA A 283 4.95 -29.51 -8.71
C ALA A 283 5.66 -28.74 -7.59
N ILE A 284 4.88 -28.22 -6.65
CA ILE A 284 5.33 -27.42 -5.51
C ILE A 284 5.09 -28.20 -4.22
N ASP A 285 6.09 -28.27 -3.35
CA ASP A 285 5.93 -28.71 -1.96
C ASP A 285 5.71 -27.47 -1.07
N PRO A 286 4.50 -27.27 -0.53
CA PRO A 286 4.16 -26.06 0.25
C PRO A 286 4.92 -25.97 1.58
N THR A 287 5.58 -27.04 2.01
CA THR A 287 6.35 -27.08 3.25
C THR A 287 7.84 -26.79 3.07
N LYS A 288 8.28 -26.61 1.81
CA LYS A 288 9.65 -26.32 1.42
C LYS A 288 9.75 -24.91 0.83
N THR A 289 10.90 -24.27 1.03
CA THR A 289 11.11 -22.93 0.48
C THR A 289 10.92 -22.92 -1.04
N MET A 290 10.18 -21.93 -1.52
CA MET A 290 9.99 -21.70 -2.97
C MET A 290 11.30 -21.37 -3.68
N LYS A 291 12.31 -20.83 -2.98
CA LYS A 291 13.61 -20.42 -3.55
C LYS A 291 14.29 -21.52 -4.35
N THR A 292 14.24 -22.74 -3.88
CA THR A 292 14.99 -23.87 -4.44
C THR A 292 14.14 -24.84 -5.26
N GLN A 293 12.83 -24.61 -5.39
CA GLN A 293 11.93 -25.49 -6.13
C GLN A 293 12.01 -25.27 -7.63
N ALA A 294 11.61 -26.28 -8.40
CA ALA A 294 11.71 -26.29 -9.86
C ALA A 294 10.91 -25.15 -10.53
N VAL A 295 9.86 -24.63 -9.88
CA VAL A 295 9.11 -23.47 -10.36
C VAL A 295 9.98 -22.23 -10.50
N ASN A 296 11.03 -22.09 -9.68
CA ASN A 296 12.02 -20.99 -9.72
C ASN A 296 13.34 -21.38 -10.39
N SER A 297 13.41 -22.52 -11.09
CA SER A 297 14.59 -22.88 -11.86
C SER A 297 14.86 -21.90 -13.00
N GLU A 298 16.13 -21.70 -13.36
CA GLU A 298 16.52 -20.83 -14.48
C GLU A 298 15.75 -21.13 -15.77
N GLU A 299 15.51 -22.42 -16.04
CA GLU A 299 14.71 -22.84 -17.20
C GLU A 299 13.26 -22.34 -17.12
N ASN A 300 12.65 -22.31 -15.93
CA ASN A 300 11.25 -21.93 -15.75
C ASN A 300 11.04 -20.42 -15.63
N LEU A 301 12.04 -19.62 -15.27
CA LEU A 301 11.90 -18.16 -15.13
C LEU A 301 11.41 -17.46 -16.42
N LYS A 302 11.69 -18.03 -17.61
CA LYS A 302 11.15 -17.53 -18.88
C LYS A 302 9.61 -17.60 -19.00
N ASN A 303 8.95 -18.37 -18.14
CA ASN A 303 7.50 -18.53 -18.08
C ASN A 303 6.84 -17.59 -17.06
N ASN A 304 7.55 -16.59 -16.58
CA ASN A 304 7.03 -15.57 -15.63
C ASN A 304 6.32 -16.23 -14.43
N PRO A 305 7.00 -16.96 -13.57
CA PRO A 305 6.35 -17.61 -12.43
C PRO A 305 6.07 -16.68 -11.23
N GLY A 306 6.48 -15.40 -11.30
CA GLY A 306 6.26 -14.40 -10.26
C GLY A 306 5.04 -13.51 -10.52
N TYR A 307 4.98 -12.36 -9.88
CA TYR A 307 3.93 -11.36 -10.14
C TYR A 307 4.08 -10.73 -11.53
N ASP A 308 3.02 -10.77 -12.32
CA ASP A 308 2.82 -9.98 -13.53
C ASP A 308 1.53 -9.16 -13.37
N VAL A 309 1.64 -7.81 -13.32
CA VAL A 309 0.52 -6.93 -12.95
C VAL A 309 0.48 -5.64 -13.76
N ASN A 310 -0.66 -4.96 -13.77
CA ASN A 310 -0.87 -3.62 -14.30
C ASN A 310 -0.57 -3.47 -15.81
N PRO A 311 -1.24 -4.25 -16.68
CA PRO A 311 -1.00 -4.19 -18.12
C PRO A 311 -1.45 -2.85 -18.71
N LYS A 312 -0.64 -2.29 -19.64
CA LYS A 312 -0.95 -1.05 -20.38
C LYS A 312 -0.60 -1.22 -21.86
N PHE A 313 -1.56 -1.01 -22.76
CA PHE A 313 -1.31 -1.05 -24.20
C PHE A 313 -0.52 0.17 -24.66
N SER A 314 0.35 -0.03 -25.66
CA SER A 314 1.02 1.08 -26.34
C SER A 314 0.03 1.93 -27.16
N PRO A 315 0.29 3.24 -27.38
CA PRO A 315 -0.57 4.11 -28.18
C PRO A 315 -0.81 3.65 -29.62
N ASP A 316 0.15 2.93 -30.23
CA ASP A 316 0.00 2.35 -31.56
C ASP A 316 -0.70 1.00 -31.59
N GLY A 317 -0.95 0.39 -30.42
CA GLY A 317 -1.62 -0.90 -30.26
C GLY A 317 -0.77 -2.13 -30.60
N LYS A 318 0.57 -1.98 -30.73
CA LYS A 318 1.45 -3.10 -31.09
C LYS A 318 2.05 -3.83 -29.90
N TYR A 319 2.05 -3.20 -28.74
CA TYR A 319 2.69 -3.71 -27.52
C TYR A 319 1.74 -3.67 -26.35
N ILE A 320 1.99 -4.55 -25.38
CA ILE A 320 1.46 -4.49 -24.02
C ILE A 320 2.66 -4.47 -23.08
N ALA A 321 2.71 -3.52 -22.15
CA ALA A 321 3.71 -3.50 -21.10
C ALA A 321 3.06 -3.78 -19.76
N TRP A 322 3.80 -4.40 -18.84
CA TRP A 322 3.36 -4.65 -17.47
C TRP A 322 4.54 -4.70 -16.49
N LEU A 323 4.25 -4.63 -15.20
CA LEU A 323 5.22 -4.84 -14.13
C LEU A 323 5.39 -6.34 -13.91
N SER A 324 6.64 -6.81 -13.85
CA SER A 324 6.96 -8.24 -13.80
C SER A 324 8.06 -8.54 -12.79
N MET A 325 7.75 -9.40 -11.83
CA MET A 325 8.72 -10.04 -10.93
C MET A 325 9.13 -11.40 -11.47
N ALA A 326 10.36 -11.84 -11.18
CA ALA A 326 10.89 -13.05 -11.78
C ALA A 326 10.44 -14.32 -11.07
N ARG A 327 10.35 -14.30 -9.73
CA ARG A 327 10.28 -15.52 -8.90
C ARG A 327 8.94 -15.71 -8.23
N ASN A 328 8.45 -16.93 -8.24
CA ASN A 328 7.25 -17.35 -7.52
C ASN A 328 7.51 -17.40 -6.00
N GLY A 329 6.57 -16.88 -5.22
CA GLY A 329 6.64 -16.84 -3.75
C GLY A 329 7.42 -15.65 -3.17
N TYR A 330 8.11 -14.86 -4.00
CA TYR A 330 8.87 -13.71 -3.55
C TYR A 330 8.13 -12.40 -3.84
N GLU A 331 7.34 -11.89 -2.91
CA GLU A 331 6.56 -10.66 -3.07
C GLU A 331 7.38 -9.38 -3.18
N SER A 332 8.67 -9.44 -2.77
CA SER A 332 9.60 -8.31 -2.80
C SER A 332 10.70 -8.47 -3.85
N ASP A 333 10.47 -9.32 -4.83
CA ASP A 333 11.36 -9.43 -5.99
C ASP A 333 11.41 -8.13 -6.78
N ARG A 334 12.45 -7.94 -7.56
CA ARG A 334 12.61 -6.72 -8.37
C ARG A 334 11.51 -6.59 -9.42
N ASN A 335 10.71 -5.54 -9.32
CA ASN A 335 9.74 -5.16 -10.33
C ASN A 335 10.43 -4.57 -11.56
N ARG A 336 10.23 -5.21 -12.72
CA ARG A 336 10.80 -4.81 -14.02
C ARG A 336 9.68 -4.50 -15.00
N LEU A 337 9.95 -3.70 -16.01
CA LEU A 337 9.04 -3.51 -17.15
C LEU A 337 9.24 -4.62 -18.18
N CYS A 338 8.23 -5.47 -18.34
CA CYS A 338 8.10 -6.42 -19.42
C CYS A 338 7.28 -5.78 -20.56
N VAL A 339 7.75 -5.89 -21.80
CA VAL A 339 7.05 -5.46 -23.01
C VAL A 339 6.80 -6.67 -23.89
N TYR A 340 5.53 -6.94 -24.17
CA TYR A 340 5.06 -8.02 -25.03
C TYR A 340 4.71 -7.47 -26.41
N THR A 341 5.29 -8.02 -27.47
CA THR A 341 4.97 -7.70 -28.86
C THR A 341 3.79 -8.55 -29.31
N ILE A 342 2.63 -7.92 -29.58
CA ILE A 342 1.38 -8.62 -29.86
C ILE A 342 1.48 -9.51 -31.11
N GLU A 343 2.16 -9.04 -32.16
CA GLU A 343 2.32 -9.79 -33.42
C GLU A 343 3.15 -11.07 -33.29
N THR A 344 4.25 -11.00 -32.53
CA THR A 344 5.23 -12.11 -32.45
C THR A 344 5.09 -12.97 -31.20
N GLY A 345 4.47 -12.42 -30.14
CA GLY A 345 4.43 -13.07 -28.82
C GLY A 345 5.75 -12.95 -28.03
N GLU A 346 6.70 -12.16 -28.49
CA GLU A 346 7.99 -11.95 -27.84
C GLU A 346 7.86 -11.06 -26.61
N LYS A 347 8.52 -11.45 -25.51
CA LYS A 347 8.65 -10.67 -24.27
C LYS A 347 10.06 -10.09 -24.16
N THR A 348 10.16 -8.79 -23.85
CA THR A 348 11.43 -8.10 -23.65
C THR A 348 11.40 -7.30 -22.33
N TYR A 349 12.38 -7.49 -21.46
CA TYR A 349 12.54 -6.72 -20.23
C TYR A 349 13.40 -5.48 -20.50
N ILE A 350 12.80 -4.30 -20.43
CA ILE A 350 13.45 -3.05 -20.88
C ILE A 350 14.11 -2.26 -19.74
N THR A 351 14.02 -2.73 -18.50
CA THR A 351 14.61 -2.08 -17.31
C THR A 351 15.66 -2.94 -16.60
N GLU A 352 16.27 -3.92 -17.28
CA GLU A 352 17.30 -4.78 -16.68
C GLU A 352 18.52 -4.00 -16.17
N SER A 353 18.85 -2.88 -16.82
CA SER A 353 19.94 -2.00 -16.40
C SER A 353 19.62 -1.09 -15.21
N PHE A 354 18.37 -1.06 -14.75
CA PHE A 354 17.94 -0.33 -13.56
C PHE A 354 17.85 -1.30 -12.38
N ASP A 355 18.86 -1.29 -11.51
CA ASP A 355 18.97 -2.25 -10.41
C ASP A 355 18.11 -1.88 -9.20
N SER A 356 16.83 -1.58 -9.45
CA SER A 356 15.81 -1.30 -8.45
C SER A 356 14.40 -1.52 -9.02
N ASN A 357 13.36 -1.26 -8.21
CA ASN A 357 11.96 -1.43 -8.58
C ASN A 357 11.47 -0.35 -9.52
N VAL A 358 10.59 -0.75 -10.44
CA VAL A 358 9.67 0.11 -11.16
C VAL A 358 8.33 0.09 -10.44
N ASP A 359 7.83 1.25 -10.02
CA ASP A 359 6.63 1.35 -9.16
C ASP A 359 5.38 1.75 -9.94
N ASP A 360 5.49 2.68 -10.89
CA ASP A 360 4.44 3.01 -11.88
C ASP A 360 5.05 3.39 -13.22
N PHE A 361 4.25 3.34 -14.29
CA PHE A 361 4.73 3.69 -15.62
C PHE A 361 3.62 4.18 -16.54
N CYS A 362 4.00 4.92 -17.60
CA CYS A 362 3.13 5.25 -18.71
C CYS A 362 3.89 5.25 -20.05
N TRP A 363 3.19 4.84 -21.12
CA TRP A 363 3.75 4.88 -22.45
C TRP A 363 3.98 6.33 -22.92
N ASN A 364 5.11 6.55 -23.59
CA ASN A 364 5.29 7.76 -24.38
C ASN A 364 4.43 7.69 -25.65
N SER A 365 3.99 8.84 -26.16
CA SER A 365 3.15 8.96 -27.35
C SER A 365 3.77 8.36 -28.62
N ASP A 366 5.10 8.19 -28.66
CA ASP A 366 5.84 7.59 -29.76
C ASP A 366 5.78 6.06 -29.82
N SER A 367 5.23 5.39 -28.79
CA SER A 367 5.22 3.94 -28.61
C SER A 367 6.60 3.27 -28.65
N LYS A 368 7.70 4.04 -28.49
CA LYS A 368 9.09 3.56 -28.56
C LYS A 368 9.81 3.65 -27.22
N SER A 369 9.16 4.25 -26.24
CA SER A 369 9.71 4.43 -24.90
C SER A 369 8.57 4.51 -23.87
N ILE A 370 8.95 4.26 -22.62
CA ILE A 370 8.07 4.27 -21.44
C ILE A 370 8.68 5.21 -20.41
N TYR A 371 7.87 6.09 -19.83
CA TYR A 371 8.21 6.80 -18.60
C TYR A 371 7.85 5.94 -17.41
N PHE A 372 8.72 5.89 -16.40
CA PHE A 372 8.46 5.12 -15.20
C PHE A 372 8.98 5.81 -13.93
N LEU A 373 8.38 5.47 -12.81
CA LEU A 373 8.83 5.85 -11.47
C LEU A 373 9.69 4.74 -10.90
N GLY A 374 10.75 5.11 -10.22
CA GLY A 374 11.66 4.15 -9.62
C GLY A 374 12.41 4.73 -8.43
N ILE A 375 12.59 3.88 -7.41
CA ILE A 375 13.27 4.23 -6.18
C ILE A 375 14.78 4.09 -6.33
N TRP A 376 15.55 5.11 -5.93
CA TRP A 376 17.01 5.05 -5.83
C TRP A 376 17.52 5.96 -4.71
N HIS A 377 18.32 5.40 -3.81
CA HIS A 377 18.89 6.07 -2.64
C HIS A 377 17.84 6.84 -1.79
N GLY A 378 16.70 6.18 -1.54
CA GLY A 378 15.64 6.73 -0.69
C GLY A 378 14.84 7.87 -1.31
N CYS A 379 14.81 7.97 -2.64
CA CYS A 379 13.99 8.95 -3.38
C CYS A 379 13.38 8.29 -4.62
N GLU A 380 12.10 8.54 -4.87
CA GLU A 380 11.41 8.02 -6.05
C GLU A 380 11.35 9.09 -7.14
N ASN A 381 12.05 8.85 -8.23
CA ASN A 381 12.23 9.77 -9.32
C ASN A 381 11.66 9.24 -10.64
N LEU A 382 11.50 10.15 -11.62
CA LEU A 382 11.06 9.85 -12.97
C LEU A 382 12.24 9.40 -13.84
N TYR A 383 12.04 8.29 -14.53
CA TYR A 383 12.96 7.71 -15.52
C TYR A 383 12.26 7.53 -16.87
N LYS A 384 13.06 7.25 -17.89
CA LYS A 384 12.60 6.87 -19.22
C LYS A 384 13.37 5.65 -19.70
N ALA A 385 12.67 4.60 -20.13
CA ALA A 385 13.25 3.44 -20.80
C ALA A 385 12.86 3.40 -22.28
N THR A 386 13.79 3.09 -23.17
CA THR A 386 13.49 2.77 -24.57
C THR A 386 13.18 1.28 -24.72
N LEU A 387 12.51 0.88 -25.80
CA LEU A 387 12.28 -0.56 -26.12
C LEU A 387 13.59 -1.35 -26.30
N LYS A 388 14.73 -0.67 -26.44
CA LYS A 388 16.07 -1.28 -26.53
C LYS A 388 16.77 -1.44 -25.16
N GLY A 389 16.08 -1.07 -24.06
CA GLY A 389 16.63 -1.20 -22.70
C GLY A 389 17.53 -0.05 -22.25
N ASN A 390 17.61 1.07 -22.99
CA ASN A 390 18.35 2.25 -22.51
C ASN A 390 17.50 3.01 -21.50
N VAL A 391 17.98 3.12 -20.26
CA VAL A 391 17.33 3.83 -19.17
C VAL A 391 18.04 5.14 -18.87
N VAL A 392 17.28 6.21 -18.69
CA VAL A 392 17.77 7.56 -18.36
C VAL A 392 16.91 8.14 -17.24
N GLN A 393 17.56 8.67 -16.19
CA GLN A 393 16.90 9.42 -15.13
C GLN A 393 16.54 10.83 -15.63
N LEU A 394 15.31 11.28 -15.37
CA LEU A 394 14.80 12.56 -15.86
C LEU A 394 14.61 13.61 -14.76
N THR A 395 14.37 13.19 -13.52
CA THR A 395 14.27 14.09 -12.36
C THR A 395 15.28 13.70 -11.30
N ASP A 396 15.59 14.62 -10.40
CA ASP A 396 16.47 14.44 -9.26
C ASP A 396 15.99 15.30 -8.10
N GLY A 397 16.19 14.86 -6.87
CA GLY A 397 15.80 15.59 -5.68
C GLY A 397 15.25 14.69 -4.57
N TRP A 398 15.10 15.26 -3.37
CA TRP A 398 14.55 14.57 -2.21
C TRP A 398 13.04 14.69 -2.22
N HIS A 399 12.38 13.79 -2.91
CA HIS A 399 10.94 13.65 -3.00
C HIS A 399 10.60 12.26 -3.55
N ASP A 400 9.32 11.90 -3.45
CA ASP A 400 8.76 10.72 -4.08
C ASP A 400 7.64 11.12 -5.03
N PHE A 401 7.71 10.63 -6.26
CA PHE A 401 6.57 10.65 -7.18
C PHE A 401 5.72 9.39 -6.95
N GLY A 402 4.42 9.55 -6.68
CA GLY A 402 3.50 8.43 -6.40
C GLY A 402 2.74 7.92 -7.62
N SER A 403 2.64 8.72 -8.68
CA SER A 403 1.96 8.32 -9.93
C SER A 403 2.45 9.16 -11.10
N VAL A 404 2.29 8.62 -12.33
CA VAL A 404 2.66 9.33 -13.55
C VAL A 404 1.69 9.05 -14.70
N GLN A 405 1.24 10.10 -15.38
CA GLN A 405 0.38 10.05 -16.55
C GLN A 405 0.88 11.00 -17.64
N LEU A 406 1.05 10.50 -18.89
CA LEU A 406 1.35 11.36 -20.02
C LEU A 406 0.11 12.18 -20.41
N LEU A 407 0.27 13.49 -20.55
CA LEU A 407 -0.79 14.36 -21.07
C LEU A 407 -0.98 14.17 -22.57
N ASN A 408 -2.18 14.48 -23.06
CA ASN A 408 -2.54 14.30 -24.47
C ASN A 408 -1.78 15.23 -25.45
N ASP A 409 -1.00 16.19 -24.95
CA ASP A 409 -0.08 16.96 -25.78
C ASP A 409 1.20 16.17 -26.14
N GLY A 410 1.37 14.97 -25.55
CA GLY A 410 2.49 14.07 -25.78
C GLY A 410 3.83 14.61 -25.29
N LYS A 411 3.84 15.63 -24.43
CA LYS A 411 5.04 16.36 -23.99
C LYS A 411 5.15 16.48 -22.48
N HIS A 412 4.05 16.70 -21.80
CA HIS A 412 4.03 16.92 -20.36
C HIS A 412 3.47 15.68 -19.64
N LEU A 413 3.89 15.52 -18.40
CA LEU A 413 3.39 14.47 -17.51
C LEU A 413 2.67 15.11 -16.33
N LEU A 414 1.52 14.57 -15.96
CA LEU A 414 0.86 14.80 -14.68
C LEU A 414 1.41 13.80 -13.70
N ALA A 415 1.84 14.24 -12.52
CA ALA A 415 2.38 13.38 -11.48
C ALA A 415 1.87 13.82 -10.10
N GLU A 416 1.72 12.88 -9.20
CA GLU A 416 1.59 13.12 -7.77
C GLU A 416 2.98 13.13 -7.14
N ARG A 417 3.26 14.08 -6.24
CA ARG A 417 4.55 14.17 -5.55
C ARG A 417 4.37 14.55 -4.09
N HIS A 418 5.15 13.95 -3.24
CA HIS A 418 5.25 14.25 -1.82
C HIS A 418 6.71 14.21 -1.36
N ASP A 419 6.94 14.64 -0.12
CA ASP A 419 8.19 14.45 0.60
C ASP A 419 7.94 14.35 2.12
N MET A 420 8.98 14.11 2.90
CA MET A 420 8.85 13.99 4.37
C MET A 420 8.27 15.24 5.07
N ALA A 421 8.14 16.38 4.36
CA ALA A 421 7.58 17.64 4.89
C ALA A 421 6.31 18.10 4.16
N GLN A 422 5.88 17.39 3.14
CA GLN A 422 4.73 17.76 2.32
C GLN A 422 3.92 16.53 1.93
N ALA A 423 2.62 16.54 2.27
CA ALA A 423 1.65 15.56 1.77
C ALA A 423 1.50 15.65 0.25
N PRO A 424 0.94 14.60 -0.41
CA PRO A 424 0.79 14.57 -1.86
C PRO A 424 0.11 15.80 -2.45
N GLU A 425 0.74 16.34 -3.49
CA GLU A 425 0.25 17.44 -4.34
C GLU A 425 0.48 17.07 -5.82
N LEU A 426 -0.25 17.71 -6.73
CA LEU A 426 -0.13 17.46 -8.16
C LEU A 426 0.91 18.37 -8.80
N TYR A 427 1.65 17.80 -9.75
CA TYR A 427 2.72 18.48 -10.51
C TYR A 427 2.58 18.25 -12.00
N ILE A 428 2.98 19.23 -12.80
CA ILE A 428 3.22 19.06 -14.23
C ILE A 428 4.72 18.96 -14.45
N ILE A 429 5.16 17.83 -15.01
CA ILE A 429 6.56 17.60 -15.35
C ILE A 429 6.75 17.86 -16.84
N THR A 430 7.77 18.66 -17.17
CA THR A 430 8.26 18.85 -18.54
C THR A 430 9.56 18.08 -18.70
N PRO A 431 9.54 16.87 -19.31
CA PRO A 431 10.74 16.06 -19.47
C PRO A 431 11.79 16.77 -20.33
N ASP A 432 13.02 16.90 -19.84
CA ASP A 432 14.14 17.33 -20.65
C ASP A 432 14.75 16.10 -21.36
N LYS A 433 15.06 16.27 -22.66
CA LYS A 433 15.67 15.21 -23.48
C LYS A 433 17.11 14.89 -23.09
N LYS A 434 17.75 15.78 -22.33
CA LYS A 434 19.19 15.71 -22.11
C LYS A 434 19.60 15.21 -20.76
N GLU A 435 18.76 15.30 -19.68
CA GLU A 435 19.22 14.88 -18.34
C GLU A 435 18.21 15.04 -17.20
N LYS A 436 18.62 14.66 -15.99
CA LYS A 436 18.06 14.75 -14.63
C LYS A 436 17.47 16.12 -14.21
N SER A 437 17.32 17.08 -15.11
CA SER A 437 16.90 18.46 -14.83
C SER A 437 15.49 18.77 -15.32
N SER A 438 14.65 17.76 -15.51
CA SER A 438 13.26 17.98 -15.90
C SER A 438 12.56 18.88 -14.91
N LYS A 439 11.86 19.89 -15.42
CA LYS A 439 11.11 20.82 -14.59
C LYS A 439 9.82 20.17 -14.08
N ALA A 440 9.57 20.27 -12.77
CA ALA A 440 8.32 19.85 -12.14
C ALA A 440 7.65 21.08 -11.49
N ASP A 441 6.53 21.51 -12.03
CA ASP A 441 5.75 22.66 -11.55
C ASP A 441 4.57 22.18 -10.70
N GLN A 442 4.52 22.58 -9.42
CA GLN A 442 3.40 22.29 -8.55
C GLN A 442 2.15 23.05 -9.01
N ILE A 443 1.01 22.34 -9.11
CA ILE A 443 -0.26 22.91 -9.60
C ILE A 443 -1.40 22.81 -8.57
N THR A 444 -1.22 22.10 -7.45
CA THR A 444 -2.15 22.11 -6.32
C THR A 444 -1.45 22.56 -5.05
N PHE A 445 -2.20 23.13 -4.10
CA PHE A 445 -1.72 23.65 -2.82
C PHE A 445 -2.76 23.36 -1.75
N GLU A 446 -3.21 22.10 -1.65
CA GLU A 446 -4.36 21.72 -0.83
C GLU A 446 -4.14 22.05 0.65
N ASN A 447 -2.96 21.71 1.17
CA ASN A 447 -2.64 21.85 2.59
C ASN A 447 -1.86 23.11 2.94
N LYS A 448 -1.65 24.03 1.99
CA LYS A 448 -0.87 25.26 2.21
C LYS A 448 -1.34 26.07 3.42
N HIS A 449 -2.66 26.19 3.65
CA HIS A 449 -3.25 26.91 4.76
C HIS A 449 -2.90 26.34 6.14
N LEU A 450 -2.54 25.04 6.21
CA LEU A 450 -2.03 24.38 7.41
C LEU A 450 -0.50 24.56 7.51
N TYR A 451 0.22 24.35 6.40
CA TYR A 451 1.68 24.50 6.36
C TYR A 451 2.13 25.90 6.75
N ASP A 452 1.41 26.97 6.33
CA ASP A 452 1.71 28.34 6.69
C ASP A 452 1.63 28.61 8.22
N GLN A 453 0.98 27.73 8.98
CA GLN A 453 0.87 27.80 10.43
C GLN A 453 1.92 26.98 11.19
N MET A 454 2.69 26.10 10.48
CA MET A 454 3.59 25.13 11.10
C MET A 454 5.06 25.40 10.77
N THR A 455 5.92 24.91 11.63
CA THR A 455 7.36 24.82 11.42
C THR A 455 7.75 23.35 11.35
N PHE A 456 8.41 22.96 10.27
CA PHE A 456 8.88 21.60 10.06
C PHE A 456 10.33 21.42 10.53
N GLY A 457 10.67 20.20 10.92
CA GLY A 457 12.03 19.79 11.17
C GLY A 457 12.83 19.68 9.88
N LYS A 458 14.10 20.06 9.92
CA LYS A 458 15.02 19.92 8.78
C LYS A 458 15.31 18.42 8.54
N ILE A 459 15.34 18.02 7.28
CA ILE A 459 15.70 16.69 6.84
C ILE A 459 17.15 16.72 6.35
N GLU A 460 17.94 15.73 6.75
CA GLU A 460 19.33 15.56 6.34
C GLU A 460 19.56 14.10 5.91
N GLN A 461 20.48 13.88 4.98
CA GLN A 461 20.94 12.56 4.56
C GLN A 461 22.35 12.32 5.09
N ARG A 462 22.58 11.12 5.60
CA ARG A 462 23.90 10.72 6.07
C ARG A 462 24.24 9.29 5.63
N TRP A 463 25.53 9.05 5.45
CA TRP A 463 26.09 7.74 5.16
C TRP A 463 27.05 7.32 6.26
N THR A 464 27.03 6.03 6.60
CA THR A 464 27.96 5.41 7.54
C THR A 464 28.37 4.02 7.03
N LYS A 465 29.28 3.35 7.73
CA LYS A 465 29.66 1.98 7.43
C LYS A 465 28.90 0.99 8.31
N THR A 466 28.47 -0.10 7.71
CA THR A 466 27.96 -1.27 8.43
C THR A 466 29.10 -2.07 9.05
N THR A 467 28.77 -3.03 9.93
CA THR A 467 29.77 -3.90 10.57
C THR A 467 30.55 -4.77 9.59
N ASP A 468 30.00 -5.04 8.41
CA ASP A 468 30.68 -5.76 7.30
C ASP A 468 31.26 -4.81 6.24
N GLY A 469 31.34 -3.50 6.53
CA GLY A 469 32.04 -2.50 5.73
C GLY A 469 31.26 -1.93 4.53
N LYS A 470 30.01 -2.30 4.32
CA LYS A 470 29.17 -1.73 3.27
C LYS A 470 28.70 -0.31 3.62
N ASP A 471 28.26 0.47 2.63
CA ASP A 471 27.73 1.81 2.83
C ASP A 471 26.25 1.74 3.22
N LEU A 472 25.90 2.40 4.32
CA LEU A 472 24.53 2.50 4.86
C LEU A 472 24.07 3.95 4.85
N MET A 473 23.00 4.22 4.11
CA MET A 473 22.34 5.52 4.08
C MET A 473 21.27 5.60 5.15
N TYR A 474 21.19 6.72 5.85
CA TYR A 474 20.04 7.01 6.72
C TYR A 474 19.61 8.47 6.65
N TRP A 475 18.31 8.67 6.85
CA TRP A 475 17.72 9.98 7.01
C TRP A 475 17.79 10.45 8.47
N ILE A 476 17.97 11.75 8.64
CA ILE A 476 17.90 12.43 9.93
C ILE A 476 16.78 13.46 9.82
N VAL A 477 15.83 13.45 10.76
CA VAL A 477 14.84 14.51 10.88
C VAL A 477 15.07 15.23 12.22
N LEU A 478 15.41 16.51 12.13
CA LEU A 478 15.72 17.35 13.30
C LEU A 478 14.43 17.89 13.94
N PRO A 479 14.42 18.16 15.25
CA PRO A 479 13.28 18.83 15.90
C PRO A 479 12.87 20.13 15.21
N SER A 480 11.57 20.42 15.16
CA SER A 480 11.05 21.63 14.50
C SER A 480 11.63 22.94 15.06
N ASN A 481 12.00 22.97 16.35
CA ASN A 481 12.66 24.09 17.01
C ASN A 481 14.12 23.73 17.35
N PHE A 482 14.86 23.21 16.39
CA PHE A 482 16.22 22.72 16.58
C PHE A 482 17.19 23.83 17.01
N ASP A 483 17.95 23.55 18.09
CA ASP A 483 19.06 24.37 18.58
C ASP A 483 20.33 23.50 18.61
N PRO A 484 21.37 23.81 17.83
CA PRO A 484 22.57 22.97 17.75
C PRO A 484 23.37 22.86 19.06
N ASN A 485 23.07 23.71 20.05
CA ASN A 485 23.71 23.70 21.37
C ASN A 485 22.99 22.80 22.39
N LYS A 486 21.86 22.19 22.01
CA LYS A 486 21.09 21.28 22.86
C LYS A 486 21.25 19.86 22.45
N LYS A 487 21.06 18.95 23.40
CA LYS A 487 20.94 17.51 23.16
C LYS A 487 19.47 17.09 23.20
N TYR A 488 19.11 16.22 22.26
CA TYR A 488 17.75 15.77 22.06
C TYR A 488 17.60 14.28 22.27
N PRO A 489 16.50 13.81 22.86
CA PRO A 489 16.14 12.41 22.80
C PRO A 489 15.98 11.98 21.34
N THR A 490 16.44 10.77 21.03
CA THR A 490 16.60 10.32 19.64
C THR A 490 15.92 8.97 19.43
N LEU A 491 15.21 8.84 18.33
CA LEU A 491 14.49 7.64 17.95
C LEU A 491 15.21 6.93 16.78
N LEU A 492 15.50 5.65 16.95
CA LEU A 492 15.76 4.75 15.84
C LEU A 492 14.42 4.32 15.27
N PHE A 493 14.16 4.64 14.01
CA PHE A 493 13.00 4.16 13.27
C PHE A 493 13.36 2.85 12.56
N CYS A 494 12.67 1.78 12.91
CA CYS A 494 12.78 0.48 12.27
C CYS A 494 11.68 0.34 11.23
N GLU A 495 12.07 0.30 9.95
CA GLU A 495 11.14 0.20 8.82
C GLU A 495 10.54 -1.20 8.71
N GLY A 496 9.29 -1.23 8.24
CA GLY A 496 8.53 -2.45 7.93
C GLY A 496 9.00 -3.19 6.67
N GLY A 497 8.13 -3.97 6.11
CA GLY A 497 8.36 -4.76 4.90
C GLY A 497 8.49 -6.25 5.19
N PRO A 498 9.67 -6.86 5.14
CA PRO A 498 11.04 -6.31 5.38
C PRO A 498 11.68 -5.52 4.24
N GLN A 499 11.12 -5.53 3.05
CA GLN A 499 11.66 -4.85 1.88
C GLN A 499 10.76 -3.66 1.47
N SER A 500 10.66 -2.64 2.33
CA SER A 500 9.98 -1.38 2.07
C SER A 500 10.93 -0.20 2.30
N PRO A 501 11.14 0.73 1.35
CA PRO A 501 12.18 1.74 1.47
C PRO A 501 11.85 2.79 2.53
N VAL A 502 12.86 3.28 3.25
CA VAL A 502 12.76 4.57 3.93
C VAL A 502 13.06 5.66 2.90
N SER A 503 12.04 6.02 2.14
CA SER A 503 12.09 7.06 1.12
C SER A 503 11.71 8.43 1.68
N GLN A 504 11.34 9.36 0.83
CA GLN A 504 10.74 10.64 1.20
C GLN A 504 9.24 10.53 1.49
N PHE A 505 8.74 9.37 1.92
CA PHE A 505 7.33 9.09 2.11
C PHE A 505 6.66 10.05 3.11
N TRP A 506 5.38 10.37 2.85
CA TRP A 506 4.48 11.04 3.77
C TRP A 506 3.51 10.02 4.36
N SER A 507 3.44 9.95 5.68
CA SER A 507 2.52 9.04 6.38
C SER A 507 1.61 9.79 7.35
N TYR A 508 0.37 9.36 7.47
CA TYR A 508 -0.57 9.88 8.48
C TYR A 508 -0.50 9.12 9.80
N ARG A 509 0.28 8.05 9.88
CA ARG A 509 0.57 7.29 11.11
C ARG A 509 2.02 7.48 11.53
N TRP A 510 2.97 7.02 10.74
CA TRP A 510 4.41 7.11 10.99
C TRP A 510 5.00 8.40 10.38
N ASN A 511 4.51 9.55 10.84
CA ASN A 511 4.96 10.84 10.31
C ASN A 511 6.18 11.36 11.08
N PHE A 512 7.30 11.54 10.39
CA PHE A 512 8.54 12.02 11.04
C PHE A 512 8.45 13.47 11.47
N GLN A 513 7.65 14.30 10.82
CA GLN A 513 7.50 15.70 11.22
C GLN A 513 6.73 15.86 12.53
N ILE A 514 5.79 14.98 12.85
CA ILE A 514 5.13 15.02 14.16
C ILE A 514 6.07 14.53 15.28
N MET A 515 6.99 13.59 14.98
CA MET A 515 8.04 13.19 15.91
C MET A 515 9.01 14.37 16.18
N ALA A 516 9.41 15.07 15.12
CA ALA A 516 10.22 16.27 15.18
C ALA A 516 9.52 17.40 15.97
N ALA A 517 8.21 17.59 15.76
CA ALA A 517 7.40 18.56 16.50
C ALA A 517 7.32 18.25 18.01
N ASN A 518 7.39 16.97 18.37
CA ASN A 518 7.49 16.53 19.76
C ASN A 518 8.92 16.56 20.32
N GLY A 519 9.89 17.13 19.61
CA GLY A 519 11.25 17.37 20.09
C GLY A 519 12.20 16.18 20.01
N TYR A 520 11.90 15.19 19.18
CA TYR A 520 12.76 14.04 18.92
C TYR A 520 13.60 14.24 17.65
N VAL A 521 14.86 13.81 17.69
CA VAL A 521 15.63 13.52 16.48
C VAL A 521 15.21 12.15 16.00
N VAL A 522 14.97 11.98 14.70
CA VAL A 522 14.64 10.69 14.09
C VAL A 522 15.82 10.23 13.25
N ILE A 523 16.28 9.01 13.48
CA ILE A 523 17.29 8.29 12.68
C ILE A 523 16.56 7.17 11.96
N ALA A 524 16.49 7.27 10.64
CA ALA A 524 15.71 6.36 9.81
C ALA A 524 16.61 5.70 8.74
N PRO A 525 17.24 4.54 9.06
CA PRO A 525 18.19 3.90 8.18
C PRO A 525 17.56 3.06 7.09
N ASN A 526 18.17 3.10 5.91
CA ASN A 526 17.91 2.17 4.81
C ASN A 526 18.82 0.93 4.95
N ARG A 527 18.56 0.14 6.01
CA ARG A 527 19.29 -1.12 6.27
C ARG A 527 19.12 -2.11 5.12
N ARG A 528 19.98 -3.12 5.03
CA ARG A 528 19.81 -4.13 3.97
C ARG A 528 18.46 -4.83 4.05
N GLY A 529 17.97 -5.22 2.88
CA GLY A 529 16.60 -5.63 2.64
C GLY A 529 15.73 -4.52 2.07
N LEU A 530 16.09 -3.23 2.20
CA LEU A 530 15.30 -2.13 1.65
C LEU A 530 15.66 -1.86 0.18
N PRO A 531 14.67 -1.70 -0.73
CA PRO A 531 14.92 -1.43 -2.15
C PRO A 531 15.55 -0.04 -2.38
N GLY A 532 16.12 0.15 -3.58
CA GLY A 532 16.78 1.41 -3.97
C GLY A 532 18.28 1.46 -3.70
N PHE A 533 18.88 0.34 -3.33
CA PHE A 533 20.34 0.20 -3.10
C PHE A 533 20.93 -1.02 -3.82
N GLY A 534 20.25 -1.49 -4.86
CA GLY A 534 20.55 -2.67 -5.63
C GLY A 534 19.81 -3.92 -5.16
N SER A 535 19.60 -4.86 -6.09
CA SER A 535 18.87 -6.10 -5.84
C SER A 535 19.58 -6.99 -4.81
N GLU A 536 20.91 -7.03 -4.83
CA GLU A 536 21.71 -7.76 -3.82
C GLU A 536 21.43 -7.24 -2.40
N TRP A 537 21.37 -5.91 -2.21
CA TRP A 537 21.07 -5.30 -0.92
C TRP A 537 19.65 -5.67 -0.44
N ASN A 538 18.68 -5.65 -1.36
CA ASN A 538 17.29 -6.02 -1.09
C ASN A 538 17.14 -7.49 -0.68
N GLU A 539 17.81 -8.41 -1.38
CA GLU A 539 17.68 -9.86 -1.17
C GLU A 539 18.39 -10.38 0.09
N GLN A 540 19.42 -9.69 0.57
CA GLN A 540 20.24 -10.16 1.69
C GLN A 540 19.49 -10.32 3.01
N ILE A 541 18.27 -9.84 3.13
CA ILE A 541 17.45 -10.00 4.34
C ILE A 541 16.66 -11.31 4.35
N SER A 542 16.33 -11.85 3.19
CA SER A 542 15.52 -13.07 3.07
C SER A 542 16.28 -14.29 3.60
N GLY A 543 15.76 -14.91 4.66
CA GLY A 543 16.43 -15.98 5.41
C GLY A 543 17.43 -15.48 6.48
N ASP A 544 17.56 -14.15 6.67
CA ASP A 544 18.46 -13.58 7.69
C ASP A 544 17.85 -12.37 8.44
N TRP A 545 16.64 -12.49 8.92
CA TRP A 545 15.92 -11.41 9.61
C TRP A 545 16.60 -10.92 10.89
N THR A 546 17.43 -11.74 11.51
CA THR A 546 18.07 -11.46 12.80
C THR A 546 19.59 -11.23 12.70
N GLY A 547 20.11 -11.19 11.48
CA GLY A 547 21.54 -11.04 11.22
C GLY A 547 21.95 -9.61 10.91
N GLN A 548 22.48 -9.42 9.70
CA GLN A 548 23.13 -8.17 9.35
C GLN A 548 22.19 -6.97 9.32
N CYS A 549 20.91 -7.14 8.98
CA CYS A 549 19.92 -6.05 9.00
C CYS A 549 19.76 -5.43 10.42
N MET A 550 19.88 -6.23 11.48
CA MET A 550 19.87 -5.74 12.86
C MET A 550 21.16 -4.99 13.21
N ASN A 551 22.31 -5.48 12.74
CA ASN A 551 23.58 -4.78 12.88
C ASN A 551 23.59 -3.44 12.12
N ASP A 552 22.92 -3.34 10.98
CA ASP A 552 22.77 -2.10 10.22
C ASP A 552 21.97 -1.05 11.01
N TYR A 553 20.87 -1.44 11.67
CA TYR A 553 20.14 -0.55 12.59
C TYR A 553 21.05 -0.03 13.71
N LEU A 554 21.79 -0.93 14.35
CA LEU A 554 22.70 -0.55 15.44
C LEU A 554 23.86 0.32 14.93
N SER A 555 24.40 0.05 13.74
CA SER A 555 25.45 0.87 13.11
C SER A 555 24.99 2.30 12.87
N ALA A 556 23.75 2.51 12.41
CA ALA A 556 23.20 3.84 12.17
C ALA A 556 23.00 4.64 13.46
N ILE A 557 22.42 4.02 14.51
CA ILE A 557 22.18 4.73 15.78
C ILE A 557 23.48 4.96 16.53
N ASP A 558 24.45 4.05 16.48
CA ASP A 558 25.77 4.21 17.09
C ASP A 558 26.58 5.32 16.39
N ASP A 559 26.56 5.41 15.06
CA ASP A 559 27.15 6.52 14.31
C ASP A 559 26.51 7.86 14.69
N ALA A 560 25.18 7.91 14.76
CA ALA A 560 24.48 9.12 15.17
C ALA A 560 24.85 9.55 16.61
N ALA A 561 24.87 8.61 17.56
CA ALA A 561 25.22 8.86 18.95
C ALA A 561 26.68 9.31 19.14
N ALA A 562 27.60 8.80 18.32
CA ALA A 562 29.03 9.12 18.40
C ALA A 562 29.38 10.43 17.70
N ASN A 563 28.75 10.74 16.57
CA ASN A 563 29.22 11.79 15.65
C ASN A 563 28.29 12.99 15.54
N LEU A 564 27.04 12.91 16.05
CA LEU A 564 26.10 14.03 16.05
C LEU A 564 26.00 14.65 17.46
N PRO A 565 26.56 15.83 17.71
CA PRO A 565 26.69 16.39 19.07
C PRO A 565 25.33 16.69 19.73
N TYR A 566 24.29 16.84 18.95
CA TYR A 566 22.92 17.09 19.40
C TYR A 566 22.15 15.81 19.74
N VAL A 567 22.66 14.62 19.44
CA VAL A 567 22.08 13.35 19.86
C VAL A 567 22.42 13.08 21.32
N ASP A 568 21.39 12.81 22.13
CA ASP A 568 21.59 12.39 23.51
C ASP A 568 21.64 10.87 23.60
N LYS A 569 22.84 10.34 23.67
CA LYS A 569 23.09 8.87 23.73
C LYS A 569 22.47 8.19 24.95
N ASP A 570 22.12 8.93 25.99
CA ASP A 570 21.51 8.40 27.20
C ASP A 570 19.97 8.43 27.14
N ARG A 571 19.40 8.96 26.06
CA ARG A 571 17.95 9.06 25.80
C ARG A 571 17.59 8.58 24.41
N LEU A 572 17.94 7.31 24.11
CA LEU A 572 17.61 6.65 22.84
C LEU A 572 16.38 5.76 23.00
N GLY A 573 15.47 5.80 22.04
CA GLY A 573 14.35 4.89 21.90
C GLY A 573 14.37 4.19 20.53
N ALA A 574 13.77 2.99 20.41
CA ALA A 574 13.56 2.35 19.11
C ALA A 574 12.07 2.07 18.89
N VAL A 575 11.61 2.40 17.70
CA VAL A 575 10.20 2.33 17.32
C VAL A 575 10.05 1.72 15.92
N GLY A 576 8.98 0.96 15.69
CA GLY A 576 8.74 0.38 14.38
C GLY A 576 7.43 -0.39 14.29
N ALA A 577 6.99 -0.66 13.04
CA ALA A 577 5.79 -1.43 12.76
C ALA A 577 6.08 -2.61 11.83
N SER A 578 5.23 -3.66 11.89
CA SER A 578 5.35 -4.83 11.03
C SER A 578 6.71 -5.52 11.21
N PHE A 579 7.50 -5.70 10.16
CA PHE A 579 8.89 -6.13 10.32
C PHE A 579 9.68 -5.18 11.25
N GLY A 580 9.39 -3.87 11.24
CA GLY A 580 9.97 -2.92 12.19
C GLY A 580 9.57 -3.21 13.64
N GLY A 581 8.32 -3.64 13.88
CA GLY A 581 7.86 -4.12 15.18
C GLY A 581 8.55 -5.41 15.62
N PHE A 582 8.74 -6.36 14.70
CA PHE A 582 9.60 -7.54 14.91
C PHE A 582 11.03 -7.13 15.29
N SER A 583 11.61 -6.16 14.55
CA SER A 583 12.95 -5.65 14.84
C SER A 583 13.06 -5.09 16.25
N VAL A 584 12.04 -4.36 16.71
CA VAL A 584 11.97 -3.83 18.08
C VAL A 584 11.92 -4.96 19.10
N TYR A 585 11.11 -6.02 18.88
CA TYR A 585 11.08 -7.18 19.77
C TYR A 585 12.42 -7.92 19.83
N TYR A 586 13.08 -8.06 18.68
CA TYR A 586 14.42 -8.67 18.64
C TYR A 586 15.45 -7.80 19.38
N LEU A 587 15.47 -6.50 19.08
CA LEU A 587 16.38 -5.55 19.73
C LEU A 587 16.16 -5.47 21.23
N ALA A 588 14.93 -5.67 21.74
CA ALA A 588 14.66 -5.67 23.18
C ALA A 588 15.48 -6.73 23.94
N GLY A 589 15.90 -7.81 23.27
CA GLY A 589 16.81 -8.83 23.82
C GLY A 589 18.28 -8.67 23.41
N HIS A 590 18.62 -7.71 22.51
CA HIS A 590 19.95 -7.63 21.86
C HIS A 590 20.53 -6.22 21.74
N HIS A 591 19.99 -5.23 22.48
CA HIS A 591 20.41 -3.82 22.33
C HIS A 591 21.59 -3.36 23.19
N ASP A 592 22.11 -4.23 24.07
CA ASP A 592 23.25 -3.93 24.95
C ASP A 592 23.09 -2.61 25.70
N LYS A 593 21.93 -2.38 26.33
CA LYS A 593 21.57 -1.17 27.11
C LYS A 593 21.51 0.15 26.33
N ARG A 594 21.50 0.13 24.99
CA ARG A 594 21.44 1.35 24.17
C ARG A 594 20.12 2.12 24.37
N PHE A 595 19.00 1.43 24.36
CA PHE A 595 17.67 2.06 24.40
C PHE A 595 17.07 2.11 25.80
N LYS A 596 16.28 3.15 26.05
CA LYS A 596 15.53 3.38 27.30
C LYS A 596 14.07 2.99 27.20
N CYS A 597 13.52 2.91 26.00
CA CYS A 597 12.19 2.38 25.76
C CYS A 597 12.02 1.90 24.31
N PHE A 598 10.98 1.10 24.12
CA PHE A 598 10.58 0.52 22.84
C PHE A 598 9.12 0.79 22.54
N ILE A 599 8.77 0.90 21.24
CA ILE A 599 7.40 0.84 20.72
C ILE A 599 7.38 -0.13 19.53
N ALA A 600 6.63 -1.22 19.66
CA ALA A 600 6.42 -2.21 18.61
C ALA A 600 4.94 -2.22 18.19
N HIS A 601 4.67 -1.93 16.93
CA HIS A 601 3.32 -1.97 16.37
C HIS A 601 3.24 -3.10 15.35
N ASP A 602 2.23 -3.97 15.48
CA ASP A 602 1.94 -5.11 14.59
C ASP A 602 3.17 -5.98 14.27
N GLY A 603 4.06 -6.18 15.25
CA GLY A 603 5.31 -6.90 15.09
C GLY A 603 5.16 -8.41 15.27
N ALA A 604 5.93 -9.19 14.49
CA ALA A 604 6.05 -10.62 14.70
C ALA A 604 6.90 -10.92 15.96
N PHE A 605 6.35 -11.65 16.91
CA PHE A 605 7.01 -12.00 18.15
C PHE A 605 7.48 -13.46 18.19
N ASN A 606 6.63 -14.37 17.69
CA ASN A 606 6.90 -15.81 17.57
C ASN A 606 6.83 -16.23 16.11
N LEU A 607 7.98 -16.49 15.49
CA LEU A 607 8.10 -16.80 14.09
C LEU A 607 7.56 -18.20 13.73
N GLU A 608 7.56 -19.16 14.67
CA GLU A 608 6.94 -20.47 14.47
C GLU A 608 5.41 -20.33 14.33
N SER A 609 4.78 -19.50 15.18
CA SER A 609 3.34 -19.20 15.09
C SER A 609 3.05 -18.43 13.79
N MET A 610 3.82 -17.39 13.48
CA MET A 610 3.59 -16.58 12.31
C MET A 610 3.70 -17.35 10.99
N TYR A 611 4.52 -18.40 10.91
CA TYR A 611 4.64 -19.23 9.72
C TYR A 611 3.29 -19.79 9.26
N THR A 612 2.38 -20.06 10.19
CA THR A 612 1.09 -20.71 9.92
C THR A 612 -0.12 -19.83 10.18
N ASP A 613 0.03 -18.70 10.89
CA ASP A 613 -1.12 -17.86 11.23
C ASP A 613 -1.25 -16.59 10.36
N THR A 614 -0.25 -16.27 9.53
CA THR A 614 -0.36 -15.24 8.49
C THR A 614 -1.30 -15.70 7.37
N GLU A 615 -2.05 -14.76 6.80
CA GLU A 615 -2.89 -15.04 5.63
C GLU A 615 -2.08 -15.19 4.33
N GLU A 616 -0.85 -14.66 4.28
CA GLU A 616 0.07 -14.71 3.15
C GLU A 616 1.17 -15.75 3.38
N ALA A 617 0.86 -17.03 3.18
CA ALA A 617 1.81 -18.12 3.44
C ALA A 617 3.04 -18.08 2.51
N TRP A 618 2.94 -17.52 1.28
CA TRP A 618 4.10 -17.30 0.40
C TRP A 618 5.17 -16.45 1.07
N PHE A 619 4.77 -15.42 1.83
CA PHE A 619 5.69 -14.53 2.54
C PHE A 619 6.56 -15.30 3.55
N SER A 620 5.93 -16.03 4.48
CA SER A 620 6.66 -16.79 5.48
C SER A 620 7.47 -17.94 4.85
N ASN A 621 6.95 -18.60 3.80
CA ASN A 621 7.67 -19.65 3.07
C ASN A 621 8.94 -19.12 2.41
N TRP A 622 8.93 -17.91 1.84
CA TRP A 622 10.10 -17.31 1.24
C TRP A 622 11.09 -16.77 2.28
N GLU A 623 10.58 -16.00 3.24
CA GLU A 623 11.41 -15.26 4.19
C GLU A 623 12.00 -16.12 5.30
N TYR A 624 11.26 -17.11 5.79
CA TYR A 624 11.72 -18.06 6.80
C TYR A 624 12.28 -19.35 6.20
N GLU A 625 12.04 -19.54 4.92
CA GLU A 625 12.35 -20.73 4.13
C GLU A 625 11.47 -21.92 4.54
N ASP A 626 12.03 -23.01 5.05
CA ASP A 626 11.28 -24.24 5.32
C ASP A 626 10.29 -24.10 6.50
N ALA A 627 9.22 -24.89 6.47
CA ALA A 627 8.27 -25.00 7.58
C ALA A 627 8.95 -25.53 8.86
N TYR A 628 8.66 -24.92 10.00
CA TYR A 628 9.36 -25.20 11.28
C TYR A 628 9.27 -26.67 11.76
N TRP A 629 8.28 -27.44 11.30
CA TRP A 629 8.12 -28.85 11.63
C TRP A 629 8.95 -29.79 10.76
N ASN A 630 9.62 -29.31 9.72
CA ASN A 630 10.48 -30.14 8.88
C ASN A 630 11.68 -30.64 9.68
N LYS A 631 12.06 -31.93 9.47
CA LYS A 631 13.21 -32.54 10.15
C LYS A 631 14.54 -32.01 9.60
N ASP A 632 14.58 -31.80 8.30
CA ASP A 632 15.78 -31.37 7.56
C ASP A 632 15.62 -29.90 7.15
N LEU A 633 15.63 -29.00 8.15
CA LEU A 633 15.59 -27.55 7.91
C LEU A 633 16.84 -27.07 7.19
N THR A 634 16.68 -26.09 6.29
CA THR A 634 17.82 -25.30 5.80
C THR A 634 18.52 -24.62 6.99
N GLU A 635 19.78 -24.24 6.81
CA GLU A 635 20.51 -23.49 7.84
C GLU A 635 19.83 -22.17 8.19
N ASN A 636 19.31 -21.45 7.19
CA ASN A 636 18.58 -20.20 7.36
C ASN A 636 17.26 -20.39 8.12
N ALA A 637 16.47 -21.41 7.79
CA ALA A 637 15.23 -21.70 8.49
C ALA A 637 15.49 -22.02 9.97
N ARG A 638 16.51 -22.85 10.26
CA ARG A 638 16.91 -23.17 11.63
C ARG A 638 17.31 -21.90 12.39
N LYS A 639 18.17 -21.09 11.81
CA LYS A 639 18.63 -19.81 12.37
C LYS A 639 17.44 -18.88 12.66
N THR A 640 16.49 -18.78 11.72
CA THR A 640 15.28 -17.94 11.86
C THR A 640 14.47 -18.35 13.08
N TYR A 641 14.13 -19.63 13.23
CA TYR A 641 13.35 -20.10 14.36
C TYR A 641 14.11 -20.08 15.67
N GLU A 642 15.41 -20.40 15.68
CA GLU A 642 16.26 -20.32 16.89
C GLU A 642 16.41 -18.89 17.41
N ASN A 643 16.39 -17.90 16.51
CA ASN A 643 16.53 -16.48 16.84
C ASN A 643 15.18 -15.74 16.94
N SER A 644 14.07 -16.43 16.96
CA SER A 644 12.76 -15.81 17.13
C SER A 644 12.68 -15.00 18.44
N PRO A 645 12.18 -13.76 18.44
CA PRO A 645 12.24 -12.83 19.58
C PRO A 645 11.70 -13.40 20.90
N HIS A 646 10.64 -14.23 20.85
CA HIS A 646 10.04 -14.83 22.05
C HIS A 646 11.00 -15.72 22.84
N LYS A 647 12.07 -16.23 22.23
CA LYS A 647 13.10 -17.06 22.88
C LYS A 647 14.10 -16.26 23.70
N PHE A 648 14.10 -14.93 23.58
CA PHE A 648 15.04 -14.04 24.26
C PHE A 648 14.39 -13.08 25.27
N VAL A 649 13.15 -13.37 25.67
CA VAL A 649 12.42 -12.56 26.65
C VAL A 649 13.14 -12.54 28.01
N ASP A 650 13.92 -13.57 28.34
CA ASP A 650 14.77 -13.63 29.53
C ASP A 650 15.81 -12.49 29.58
N LYS A 651 16.20 -11.93 28.42
CA LYS A 651 17.14 -10.81 28.30
C LYS A 651 16.46 -9.44 28.29
N TRP A 652 15.12 -9.39 28.18
CA TRP A 652 14.39 -8.14 28.17
C TRP A 652 14.46 -7.45 29.54
N ASP A 653 14.77 -6.16 29.54
CA ASP A 653 14.91 -5.34 30.76
C ASP A 653 14.44 -3.88 30.57
N THR A 654 13.94 -3.54 29.39
CA THR A 654 13.63 -2.18 28.97
C THR A 654 12.14 -2.02 28.72
N PRO A 655 11.50 -0.91 29.14
CA PRO A 655 10.07 -0.64 28.93
C PRO A 655 9.64 -0.76 27.48
N ILE A 656 8.48 -1.37 27.23
CA ILE A 656 7.95 -1.60 25.90
C ILE A 656 6.44 -1.28 25.78
N LEU A 657 6.06 -0.54 24.75
CA LEU A 657 4.68 -0.36 24.31
C LEU A 657 4.42 -1.28 23.12
N CYS A 658 3.44 -2.17 23.26
CA CYS A 658 2.93 -3.01 22.19
C CYS A 658 1.63 -2.40 21.64
N ILE A 659 1.49 -2.32 20.30
CA ILE A 659 0.27 -1.83 19.65
C ILE A 659 -0.16 -2.85 18.61
N HIS A 660 -1.48 -3.13 18.47
CA HIS A 660 -1.98 -4.10 17.49
C HIS A 660 -3.43 -3.88 17.10
N GLY A 661 -3.77 -4.13 15.83
CA GLY A 661 -5.14 -4.24 15.34
C GLY A 661 -5.66 -5.68 15.43
N GLU A 662 -6.89 -5.91 15.93
CA GLU A 662 -7.44 -7.27 16.03
C GLU A 662 -7.84 -7.87 14.67
N LYS A 663 -8.00 -7.03 13.65
CA LYS A 663 -8.27 -7.46 12.27
C LYS A 663 -7.02 -7.59 11.40
N ASP A 664 -5.85 -7.57 12.01
CA ASP A 664 -4.60 -7.83 11.32
C ASP A 664 -4.45 -9.34 11.10
N TYR A 665 -4.58 -9.76 9.84
CA TYR A 665 -4.40 -11.17 9.44
C TYR A 665 -3.04 -11.42 8.77
N ARG A 666 -2.28 -10.36 8.46
CA ARG A 666 -0.90 -10.49 8.03
C ARG A 666 0.03 -10.86 9.20
N ILE A 667 -0.08 -10.12 10.32
CA ILE A 667 0.58 -10.45 11.59
C ILE A 667 -0.51 -10.42 12.67
N ASN A 668 -0.96 -11.59 13.10
CA ASN A 668 -2.12 -11.66 13.97
C ASN A 668 -1.88 -11.01 15.34
N ALA A 669 -2.94 -10.47 15.94
CA ALA A 669 -2.89 -9.70 17.19
C ALA A 669 -2.33 -10.49 18.39
N ASN A 670 -2.37 -11.83 18.37
CA ASN A 670 -1.75 -12.70 19.37
C ASN A 670 -0.22 -12.47 19.49
N GLN A 671 0.45 -11.99 18.44
CA GLN A 671 1.87 -11.66 18.46
C GLN A 671 2.15 -10.50 19.42
N GLY A 672 1.43 -9.38 19.30
CA GLY A 672 1.55 -8.24 20.21
C GLY A 672 1.07 -8.53 21.62
N MET A 673 -0.04 -9.29 21.76
CA MET A 673 -0.54 -9.74 23.07
C MET A 673 0.47 -10.65 23.78
N GLY A 674 1.10 -11.57 23.04
CA GLY A 674 2.13 -12.47 23.57
C GLY A 674 3.35 -11.70 24.08
N ALA A 675 3.84 -10.74 23.32
CA ALA A 675 4.97 -9.89 23.70
C ALA A 675 4.67 -9.06 24.96
N PHE A 676 3.49 -8.42 25.01
CA PHE A 676 3.04 -7.69 26.19
C PHE A 676 2.95 -8.58 27.44
N ASN A 677 2.29 -9.74 27.33
CA ASN A 677 2.13 -10.66 28.47
C ASN A 677 3.50 -11.15 28.98
N ALA A 678 4.41 -11.51 28.07
CA ALA A 678 5.75 -11.93 28.43
C ALA A 678 6.53 -10.83 29.18
N ALA A 679 6.49 -9.58 28.69
CA ALA A 679 7.10 -8.44 29.36
C ALA A 679 6.51 -8.23 30.78
N ARG A 680 5.18 -8.25 30.92
CA ARG A 680 4.50 -8.06 32.21
C ARG A 680 4.80 -9.19 33.21
N MET A 681 4.81 -10.43 32.77
CA MET A 681 5.14 -11.58 33.62
C MET A 681 6.58 -11.54 34.12
N ARG A 682 7.48 -10.93 33.37
CA ARG A 682 8.88 -10.67 33.73
C ARG A 682 9.07 -9.43 34.62
N GLY A 683 7.98 -8.69 34.94
CA GLY A 683 8.06 -7.47 35.71
C GLY A 683 8.57 -6.24 34.97
N ILE A 684 8.66 -6.32 33.62
CA ILE A 684 9.08 -5.20 32.77
C ILE A 684 7.89 -4.24 32.61
N PRO A 685 8.09 -2.92 32.73
CA PRO A 685 7.06 -1.95 32.42
C PRO A 685 6.59 -2.10 30.98
N ALA A 686 5.32 -2.41 30.79
CA ALA A 686 4.75 -2.59 29.46
C ALA A 686 3.29 -2.12 29.42
N GLU A 687 2.89 -1.57 28.27
CA GLU A 687 1.51 -1.24 27.93
C GLU A 687 1.12 -1.93 26.63
N LEU A 688 -0.19 -2.21 26.45
CA LEU A 688 -0.77 -2.75 25.23
C LEU A 688 -1.91 -1.86 24.78
N LEU A 689 -1.78 -1.29 23.58
CA LEU A 689 -2.86 -0.59 22.89
C LEU A 689 -3.43 -1.52 21.80
N ILE A 690 -4.66 -1.97 22.00
CA ILE A 690 -5.35 -2.85 21.05
C ILE A 690 -6.51 -2.10 20.39
N PHE A 691 -6.66 -2.31 19.07
CA PHE A 691 -7.75 -1.74 18.30
C PHE A 691 -8.66 -2.85 17.76
N PRO A 692 -9.86 -3.05 18.31
CA PRO A 692 -10.75 -4.15 17.91
C PRO A 692 -11.25 -4.06 16.46
N ASP A 693 -11.17 -2.89 15.86
CA ASP A 693 -11.76 -2.57 14.56
C ASP A 693 -10.78 -1.99 13.53
N GLU A 694 -9.48 -2.09 13.80
CA GLU A 694 -8.39 -1.78 12.87
C GLU A 694 -7.66 -3.05 12.42
N ASN A 695 -7.03 -2.96 11.25
CA ASN A 695 -6.20 -3.99 10.65
C ASN A 695 -4.71 -3.75 10.92
N HIS A 696 -3.83 -4.10 9.99
CA HIS A 696 -2.39 -3.83 10.03
C HIS A 696 -2.06 -2.32 10.04
N TRP A 697 -3.04 -1.46 9.71
CA TRP A 697 -2.95 -0.01 9.77
C TRP A 697 -3.99 0.57 10.72
N VAL A 698 -3.80 1.84 11.12
CA VAL A 698 -4.77 2.60 11.91
C VAL A 698 -5.40 3.64 10.99
N LEU A 699 -6.62 3.39 10.53
CA LEU A 699 -7.25 4.11 9.43
C LEU A 699 -8.33 5.11 9.89
N LYS A 700 -8.92 4.91 11.08
CA LYS A 700 -9.98 5.77 11.59
C LYS A 700 -9.39 7.00 12.30
N PRO A 701 -9.93 8.20 12.10
CA PRO A 701 -9.38 9.44 12.66
C PRO A 701 -9.16 9.43 14.17
N GLN A 702 -10.14 8.99 14.96
CA GLN A 702 -10.03 8.95 16.43
C GLN A 702 -9.01 7.90 16.89
N ASN A 703 -8.96 6.74 16.23
CA ASN A 703 -7.95 5.72 16.52
C ASN A 703 -6.54 6.22 16.17
N GLY A 704 -6.38 6.93 15.06
CA GLY A 704 -5.10 7.53 14.69
C GLY A 704 -4.60 8.57 15.68
N ILE A 705 -5.50 9.42 16.21
CA ILE A 705 -5.17 10.37 17.26
C ILE A 705 -4.84 9.66 18.58
N LEU A 706 -5.61 8.65 18.97
CA LEU A 706 -5.33 7.85 20.16
C LEU A 706 -3.97 7.16 20.04
N TRP A 707 -3.65 6.59 18.87
CA TRP A 707 -2.37 5.98 18.57
C TRP A 707 -1.22 6.98 18.81
N GLN A 708 -1.29 8.17 18.23
CA GLN A 708 -0.24 9.17 18.32
C GLN A 708 -0.09 9.72 19.74
N ARG A 709 -1.19 9.97 20.45
CA ARG A 709 -1.16 10.41 21.85
C ARG A 709 -0.53 9.36 22.76
N THR A 710 -0.89 8.08 22.59
CA THR A 710 -0.31 6.97 23.36
C THR A 710 1.18 6.83 23.04
N PHE A 711 1.55 6.90 21.76
CA PHE A 711 2.93 6.84 21.28
C PHE A 711 3.82 7.90 21.94
N PHE A 712 3.41 9.18 21.88
CA PHE A 712 4.21 10.26 22.46
C PHE A 712 4.18 10.28 24.00
N ASN A 713 3.05 9.95 24.63
CA ASN A 713 2.99 9.84 26.10
C ASN A 713 3.95 8.75 26.61
N TRP A 714 4.08 7.64 25.88
CA TRP A 714 5.04 6.59 26.20
C TRP A 714 6.48 7.08 26.07
N LEU A 715 6.83 7.68 24.94
CA LEU A 715 8.18 8.21 24.72
C LEU A 715 8.56 9.29 25.72
N ASP A 716 7.66 10.22 26.00
CA ASP A 716 7.91 11.32 26.93
C ASP A 716 8.18 10.83 28.36
N ARG A 717 7.49 9.78 28.78
CA ARG A 717 7.70 9.14 30.09
C ARG A 717 9.10 8.57 30.29
N TRP A 718 9.70 8.05 29.23
CA TRP A 718 10.97 7.34 29.33
C TRP A 718 12.17 8.11 28.78
N LEU A 719 11.94 9.08 27.91
CA LEU A 719 13.01 9.81 27.22
C LEU A 719 13.09 11.30 27.60
N LYS A 720 12.09 11.87 28.26
CA LYS A 720 12.09 13.23 28.78
C LYS A 720 12.00 13.28 30.30
#